data_09c05426d38b5b56588eb1b17f6ebc0c
#
_entry.id   09c05426d38b5b56588eb1b17f6ebc0c
#
_cell.length_a   1.000
_cell.length_b   1.000
_cell.length_c   1.000
_cell.angle_alpha   90.00
_cell.angle_beta   90.00
_cell.angle_gamma   90.00
#
_symmetry.space_group_name_H-M   'P 1'
#
loop_
_entity.id
_entity.type
_entity.pdbx_description
1 polymer ?
#
loop_
_entity_poly.entity_id
_entity_poly.type
_entity_poly.pdbx_seq_one_letter_code
_entity_poly.pdbx_strand_id
1 'polypeptide(L)'
;MGGLILSNSGAITANYWLSEIYDDEIANAHKNGDIHIHDLSMLTGYCAGWSLRQLIQEGLGGIPGKITSSPASHLSTLCNQMVNFLGIMQNEWAGAQAFSSFDTYLAPFVKVDNLTQREVKQCIQSFVYGVNTPSRWGTQAPFSNITLDWTVPKDLENLPAIVGGKEMPFTYGDCKKEMDMVNKAFIEIMIEGDANGRGFQYPIPTYSITRDFDWSETENNKLLFEMTAKYGTPYFSNYINSDMEPSDVRSMCCRLRLDLRELRKKSGGFFGSGESTGSVGVVTINLPRIAYLSQTPEEFYERLDHIMDVSARSLKTKRTVVTKLLEAGLYPYTKRYLGTFDNHFSTIGLIGMNEVGLNAKWLRQDLTHPETQAFARDVLNHMRERLSDYQELYGDLYNLEATPAESTTYRLAKHDVAKYPDIITAAKPGDTPYYTNSSHLPVGYTEDIFSALAIQDELQTLYTSGTVFHAFLGEKLPDWKAAATLVRKIAENFKLPYYTMSPTYSICPEHGYITGEHFTCPTCGKNAEVYSRITGYYRPVQNWNDGKTQEFKDRKLYDVAHSKIEGKRLCDREEMPVQEAQVSVASVAGDEPEALYLFTTATCPNCPIAKEALDKAGVLYEAVDVSSNKDLARQYKVLQAPTLVVRHGDQVERVVNASNIKAYAEARAAI
;
A
#
# COMPACT_ATOMS: atom_id res chain seq x y z
N MET A 1 14.42 -17.19 25.82
CA MET A 1 13.22 -17.69 26.52
C MET A 1 11.94 -17.09 25.93
N GLY A 2 11.80 -15.75 25.83
CA GLY A 2 10.60 -15.10 25.29
C GLY A 2 10.21 -15.58 23.88
N GLY A 3 11.17 -15.71 22.95
CA GLY A 3 10.90 -16.21 21.61
C GLY A 3 10.35 -17.65 21.57
N LEU A 4 10.81 -18.51 22.47
CA LEU A 4 10.30 -19.87 22.60
C LEU A 4 8.83 -19.88 23.07
N ILE A 5 8.50 -19.03 24.05
CA ILE A 5 7.13 -18.89 24.55
C ILE A 5 6.21 -18.39 23.43
N LEU A 6 6.62 -17.36 22.70
CA LEU A 6 5.85 -16.81 21.58
C LEU A 6 5.65 -17.85 20.46
N SER A 7 6.69 -18.61 20.13
CA SER A 7 6.60 -19.65 19.10
C SER A 7 5.61 -20.75 19.48
N ASN A 8 5.69 -21.26 20.72
CA ASN A 8 4.75 -22.27 21.21
C ASN A 8 3.32 -21.75 21.32
N SER A 9 3.15 -20.57 21.89
CA SER A 9 1.86 -19.90 21.98
C SER A 9 1.24 -19.64 20.59
N GLY A 10 2.06 -19.19 19.65
CA GLY A 10 1.61 -18.95 18.27
C GLY A 10 1.16 -20.22 17.56
N ALA A 11 1.86 -21.35 17.75
CA ALA A 11 1.47 -22.64 17.18
C ALA A 11 0.15 -23.14 17.75
N ILE A 12 -0.06 -22.98 19.06
CA ILE A 12 -1.34 -23.34 19.70
C ILE A 12 -2.48 -22.46 19.17
N THR A 13 -2.26 -21.14 19.07
CA THR A 13 -3.26 -20.20 18.54
C THR A 13 -3.61 -20.51 17.10
N ALA A 14 -2.61 -20.80 16.26
CA ALA A 14 -2.85 -21.18 14.86
C ALA A 14 -3.69 -22.46 14.75
N ASN A 15 -3.40 -23.45 15.59
CA ASN A 15 -4.19 -24.67 15.64
C ASN A 15 -5.64 -24.41 16.09
N TYR A 16 -5.83 -23.54 17.09
CA TYR A 16 -7.15 -23.13 17.56
C TYR A 16 -7.98 -22.44 16.47
N TRP A 17 -7.38 -21.54 15.67
CA TRP A 17 -8.05 -20.98 14.49
C TRP A 17 -8.56 -22.07 13.55
N LEU A 18 -7.71 -23.05 13.24
CA LEU A 18 -7.95 -24.06 12.22
C LEU A 18 -8.81 -25.25 12.71
N SER A 19 -9.00 -25.44 14.02
CA SER A 19 -9.80 -26.54 14.56
C SER A 19 -11.11 -26.10 15.21
N GLU A 20 -11.14 -24.89 15.79
CA GLU A 20 -12.29 -24.46 16.62
C GLU A 20 -13.02 -23.23 16.05
N ILE A 21 -12.34 -22.39 15.26
CA ILE A 21 -12.93 -21.15 14.77
C ILE A 21 -13.40 -21.26 13.32
N TYR A 22 -12.50 -21.67 12.43
CA TYR A 22 -12.84 -21.85 11.01
C TYR A 22 -13.57 -23.17 10.77
N ASP A 23 -14.49 -23.17 9.82
CA ASP A 23 -15.08 -24.40 9.34
C ASP A 23 -14.05 -25.27 8.60
N ASP A 24 -14.41 -26.55 8.38
CA ASP A 24 -13.51 -27.53 7.77
C ASP A 24 -13.05 -27.13 6.36
N GLU A 25 -13.90 -26.45 5.58
CA GLU A 25 -13.57 -26.05 4.23
C GLU A 25 -12.47 -24.96 4.23
N ILE A 26 -12.62 -23.94 5.07
CA ILE A 26 -11.60 -22.87 5.25
C ILE A 26 -10.32 -23.47 5.79
N ALA A 27 -10.39 -24.28 6.83
CA ALA A 27 -9.23 -24.89 7.45
C ALA A 27 -8.47 -25.80 6.47
N ASN A 28 -9.18 -26.61 5.69
CA ASN A 28 -8.60 -27.49 4.67
C ASN A 28 -8.00 -26.71 3.51
N ALA A 29 -8.66 -25.65 3.04
CA ALA A 29 -8.11 -24.79 1.99
C ALA A 29 -6.73 -24.20 2.40
N HIS A 30 -6.61 -23.77 3.66
CA HIS A 30 -5.31 -23.32 4.20
C HIS A 30 -4.29 -24.46 4.32
N LYS A 31 -4.68 -25.59 4.95
CA LYS A 31 -3.79 -26.74 5.18
C LYS A 31 -3.30 -27.35 3.89
N ASN A 32 -4.17 -27.45 2.89
CA ASN A 32 -3.86 -28.02 1.57
C ASN A 32 -3.10 -27.09 0.64
N GLY A 33 -3.03 -25.79 0.98
CA GLY A 33 -2.31 -24.80 0.19
C GLY A 33 -3.09 -24.20 -0.99
N ASP A 34 -4.42 -24.23 -0.95
CA ASP A 34 -5.26 -23.49 -1.90
C ASP A 34 -5.23 -21.99 -1.58
N ILE A 35 -5.13 -21.68 -0.29
CA ILE A 35 -4.96 -20.33 0.25
C ILE A 35 -3.89 -20.30 1.35
N HIS A 36 -3.45 -19.10 1.69
CA HIS A 36 -2.69 -18.83 2.90
C HIS A 36 -3.40 -17.77 3.74
N ILE A 37 -3.87 -18.17 4.92
CA ILE A 37 -4.41 -17.24 5.93
C ILE A 37 -3.22 -16.72 6.73
N HIS A 38 -3.03 -15.39 6.75
CA HIS A 38 -1.91 -14.76 7.45
C HIS A 38 -2.18 -14.64 8.96
N ASP A 39 -1.11 -14.59 9.75
CA ASP A 39 -1.08 -14.26 11.18
C ASP A 39 -1.96 -15.12 12.08
N LEU A 40 -2.06 -16.40 11.77
CA LEU A 40 -2.76 -17.37 12.61
C LEU A 40 -2.16 -17.52 14.02
N SER A 41 -0.94 -17.05 14.24
CA SER A 41 -0.28 -17.09 15.54
C SER A 41 -0.87 -16.13 16.58
N MET A 42 -1.79 -15.24 16.18
CA MET A 42 -2.43 -14.27 17.06
C MET A 42 -3.95 -14.19 16.83
N LEU A 43 -4.69 -13.96 17.92
CA LEU A 43 -6.15 -13.70 17.88
C LEU A 43 -6.39 -12.19 17.80
N THR A 44 -5.96 -11.55 16.72
CA THR A 44 -6.05 -10.09 16.59
C THR A 44 -6.08 -9.65 15.12
N GLY A 45 -6.27 -8.33 14.90
CA GLY A 45 -6.18 -7.71 13.58
C GLY A 45 -4.78 -7.76 13.00
N TYR A 46 -4.68 -7.55 11.67
CA TYR A 46 -3.42 -7.61 10.94
C TYR A 46 -2.58 -6.36 11.17
N CYS A 47 -2.97 -5.22 10.63
CA CYS A 47 -2.21 -3.99 10.74
C CYS A 47 -3.12 -2.76 10.85
N ALA A 48 -2.59 -1.67 11.43
CA ALA A 48 -3.33 -0.45 11.63
C ALA A 48 -2.50 0.81 11.39
N GLY A 49 -3.14 1.81 10.79
CA GLY A 49 -2.73 3.20 10.85
C GLY A 49 -3.43 3.90 12.00
N TRP A 50 -2.73 4.81 12.64
CA TRP A 50 -3.19 5.52 13.82
C TRP A 50 -3.15 7.02 13.58
N SER A 51 -4.15 7.74 14.06
CA SER A 51 -4.14 9.19 14.00
C SER A 51 -3.13 9.76 14.99
N LEU A 52 -2.02 10.29 14.45
CA LEU A 52 -1.04 11.02 15.24
C LEU A 52 -1.66 12.29 15.82
N ARG A 53 -2.59 12.91 15.08
CA ARG A 53 -3.35 14.07 15.56
C ARG A 53 -4.15 13.73 16.81
N GLN A 54 -4.82 12.56 16.87
CA GLN A 54 -5.56 12.13 18.06
C GLN A 54 -4.62 11.94 19.26
N LEU A 55 -3.46 11.32 19.07
CA LEU A 55 -2.46 11.17 20.14
C LEU A 55 -1.98 12.53 20.66
N ILE A 56 -1.76 13.51 19.78
CA ILE A 56 -1.35 14.86 20.12
C ILE A 56 -2.46 15.61 20.89
N GLN A 57 -3.73 15.41 20.51
CA GLN A 57 -4.87 16.06 21.15
C GLN A 57 -5.22 15.47 22.51
N GLU A 58 -5.14 14.16 22.66
CA GLU A 58 -5.68 13.44 23.81
C GLU A 58 -4.62 12.86 24.74
N GLY A 59 -3.37 12.78 24.30
CA GLY A 59 -2.30 12.12 25.05
C GLY A 59 -2.36 10.60 24.95
N LEU A 60 -1.57 9.91 25.76
CA LEU A 60 -1.47 8.46 25.79
C LEU A 60 -2.11 7.91 27.06
N GLY A 61 -3.25 7.20 26.93
CA GLY A 61 -3.93 6.58 28.06
C GLY A 61 -5.45 6.70 27.97
N GLY A 62 -6.11 7.01 29.08
CA GLY A 62 -7.57 7.08 29.17
C GLY A 62 -8.22 5.71 29.30
N ILE A 63 -7.47 4.69 29.72
CA ILE A 63 -7.93 3.33 29.96
C ILE A 63 -8.05 3.12 31.48
N PRO A 64 -9.20 2.69 32.00
CA PRO A 64 -9.37 2.43 33.42
C PRO A 64 -8.30 1.50 33.99
N GLY A 65 -7.67 1.90 35.10
CA GLY A 65 -6.63 1.13 35.76
C GLY A 65 -5.24 1.12 35.08
N LYS A 66 -5.05 1.93 34.02
CA LYS A 66 -3.74 2.10 33.35
C LYS A 66 -3.22 3.53 33.57
N ILE A 67 -1.89 3.66 33.49
CA ILE A 67 -1.22 4.96 33.57
C ILE A 67 -1.62 5.82 32.36
N THR A 68 -1.91 7.09 32.60
CA THR A 68 -2.28 8.07 31.57
C THR A 68 -1.24 9.18 31.50
N SER A 69 -0.82 9.53 30.30
CA SER A 69 0.02 10.68 29.99
C SER A 69 -0.82 11.74 29.28
N SER A 70 -0.81 12.96 29.80
CA SER A 70 -1.50 14.11 29.20
C SER A 70 -0.95 14.43 27.80
N PRO A 71 -1.67 15.22 26.97
CA PRO A 71 -1.15 15.72 25.71
C PRO A 71 0.24 16.29 25.84
N ALA A 72 1.16 15.89 24.93
CA ALA A 72 2.54 16.36 24.95
C ALA A 72 2.62 17.85 24.60
N SER A 73 3.35 18.61 25.41
CA SER A 73 3.65 20.02 25.13
C SER A 73 5.01 20.23 24.47
N HIS A 74 5.88 19.23 24.49
CA HIS A 74 7.25 19.28 23.98
C HIS A 74 7.53 18.14 22.99
N LEU A 75 8.39 18.37 22.00
CA LEU A 75 8.75 17.37 20.98
C LEU A 75 9.30 16.08 21.61
N SER A 76 10.17 16.19 22.62
CA SER A 76 10.74 15.03 23.31
C SER A 76 9.68 14.15 23.99
N THR A 77 8.66 14.79 24.58
CA THR A 77 7.54 14.08 25.21
C THR A 77 6.69 13.38 24.16
N LEU A 78 6.40 14.05 23.04
CA LEU A 78 5.64 13.44 21.95
C LEU A 78 6.39 12.23 21.36
N CYS A 79 7.70 12.35 21.12
CA CYS A 79 8.53 11.24 20.66
C CYS A 79 8.47 10.04 21.61
N ASN A 80 8.50 10.29 22.92
CA ASN A 80 8.37 9.23 23.93
C ASN A 80 6.97 8.61 23.92
N GLN A 81 5.91 9.41 23.82
CA GLN A 81 4.53 8.89 23.70
C GLN A 81 4.35 8.03 22.46
N MET A 82 4.91 8.43 21.30
CA MET A 82 4.84 7.63 20.07
C MET A 82 5.55 6.28 20.21
N VAL A 83 6.74 6.25 20.82
CA VAL A 83 7.45 4.98 21.08
C VAL A 83 6.63 4.06 21.95
N ASN A 84 6.10 4.58 23.06
CA ASN A 84 5.28 3.80 23.98
C ASN A 84 3.98 3.32 23.33
N PHE A 85 3.32 4.18 22.55
CA PHE A 85 2.11 3.85 21.80
C PHE A 85 2.36 2.67 20.84
N LEU A 86 3.38 2.76 19.99
CA LEU A 86 3.73 1.70 19.05
C LEU A 86 4.13 0.40 19.77
N GLY A 87 4.87 0.51 20.88
CA GLY A 87 5.23 -0.62 21.72
C GLY A 87 4.02 -1.33 22.35
N ILE A 88 3.00 -0.57 22.74
CA ILE A 88 1.74 -1.12 23.26
C ILE A 88 0.95 -1.79 22.14
N MET A 89 0.77 -1.10 21.01
CA MET A 89 -0.08 -1.57 19.92
C MET A 89 0.44 -2.86 19.26
N GLN A 90 1.73 -3.09 19.22
CA GLN A 90 2.25 -4.38 18.74
C GLN A 90 1.85 -5.59 19.58
N ASN A 91 1.34 -5.39 20.79
CA ASN A 91 0.78 -6.48 21.61
C ASN A 91 -0.71 -6.72 21.32
N GLU A 92 -1.39 -5.75 20.74
CA GLU A 92 -2.80 -5.84 20.35
C GLU A 92 -3.00 -6.10 18.85
N TRP A 93 -1.92 -6.03 18.03
CA TRP A 93 -1.95 -6.22 16.58
C TRP A 93 -0.82 -7.15 16.12
N ALA A 94 -1.08 -7.92 15.07
CA ALA A 94 -0.12 -8.90 14.56
C ALA A 94 0.98 -8.25 13.71
N GLY A 95 0.63 -7.30 12.85
CA GLY A 95 1.51 -6.69 11.86
C GLY A 95 1.91 -5.25 12.19
N ALA A 96 2.17 -4.49 11.14
CA ALA A 96 2.72 -3.15 11.24
C ALA A 96 1.75 -2.11 11.80
N GLN A 97 2.33 -1.11 12.45
CA GLN A 97 1.66 0.07 12.97
C GLN A 97 2.21 1.31 12.29
N ALA A 98 1.36 2.25 11.88
CA ALA A 98 1.79 3.41 11.12
C ALA A 98 1.25 4.72 11.70
N PHE A 99 2.08 5.78 11.61
CA PHE A 99 1.64 7.16 11.74
C PHE A 99 1.79 7.89 10.41
N SER A 100 0.73 8.62 10.02
CA SER A 100 0.75 9.45 8.82
C SER A 100 1.13 10.89 9.13
N SER A 101 1.65 11.63 8.11
CA SER A 101 1.97 13.05 8.21
C SER A 101 2.93 13.39 9.37
N PHE A 102 3.90 12.52 9.57
CA PHE A 102 4.82 12.60 10.71
C PHE A 102 5.54 13.96 10.80
N ASP A 103 6.12 14.42 9.68
CA ASP A 103 6.84 15.69 9.60
C ASP A 103 5.90 16.89 9.77
N THR A 104 4.70 16.85 9.19
CA THR A 104 3.69 17.90 9.33
C THR A 104 3.22 18.06 10.78
N TYR A 105 2.94 16.96 11.46
CA TYR A 105 2.41 17.01 12.84
C TYR A 105 3.48 17.29 13.91
N LEU A 106 4.74 16.97 13.65
CA LEU A 106 5.83 17.26 14.59
C LEU A 106 6.35 18.71 14.50
N ALA A 107 6.27 19.33 13.33
CA ALA A 107 6.79 20.66 13.07
C ALA A 107 6.30 21.74 14.05
N PRO A 108 5.00 21.81 14.46
CA PRO A 108 4.53 22.78 15.44
C PRO A 108 5.25 22.73 16.79
N PHE A 109 5.66 21.56 17.25
CA PHE A 109 6.39 21.40 18.51
C PHE A 109 7.80 22.03 18.43
N VAL A 110 8.45 21.91 17.29
CA VAL A 110 9.74 22.57 17.03
C VAL A 110 9.58 24.08 17.08
N LYS A 111 8.50 24.60 16.49
CA LYS A 111 8.19 26.04 16.45
C LYS A 111 7.88 26.60 17.83
N VAL A 112 7.03 25.95 18.60
CA VAL A 112 6.61 26.40 19.94
C VAL A 112 7.80 26.50 20.90
N ASP A 113 8.66 25.48 20.91
CA ASP A 113 9.83 25.43 21.78
C ASP A 113 11.05 26.15 21.18
N ASN A 114 10.93 26.67 19.95
CA ASN A 114 12.04 27.33 19.21
C ASN A 114 13.32 26.48 19.21
N LEU A 115 13.17 25.17 18.93
CA LEU A 115 14.26 24.20 19.01
C LEU A 115 15.33 24.45 17.94
N THR A 116 16.59 24.26 18.33
CA THR A 116 17.71 24.20 17.39
C THR A 116 17.71 22.87 16.63
N GLN A 117 18.39 22.82 15.48
CA GLN A 117 18.52 21.58 14.69
C GLN A 117 19.12 20.42 15.51
N ARG A 118 20.04 20.71 16.42
CA ARG A 118 20.65 19.71 17.31
C ARG A 118 19.63 19.12 18.28
N GLU A 119 18.78 19.95 18.86
CA GLU A 119 17.74 19.51 19.80
C GLU A 119 16.65 18.68 19.07
N VAL A 120 16.25 19.12 17.88
CA VAL A 120 15.34 18.33 17.01
C VAL A 120 15.96 16.95 16.71
N LYS A 121 17.23 16.94 16.28
CA LYS A 121 17.94 15.68 15.98
C LYS A 121 17.98 14.77 17.19
N GLN A 122 18.23 15.29 18.40
CA GLN A 122 18.25 14.51 19.63
C GLN A 122 16.88 13.88 19.95
N CYS A 123 15.78 14.61 19.76
CA CYS A 123 14.42 14.09 19.96
C CYS A 123 14.10 12.97 18.96
N ILE A 124 14.38 13.21 17.67
CA ILE A 124 14.13 12.23 16.62
C ILE A 124 15.02 10.98 16.77
N GLN A 125 16.27 11.15 17.18
CA GLN A 125 17.18 10.02 17.48
C GLN A 125 16.60 9.14 18.60
N SER A 126 16.07 9.74 19.66
CA SER A 126 15.43 8.99 20.74
C SER A 126 14.21 8.21 20.26
N PHE A 127 13.43 8.79 19.36
CA PHE A 127 12.29 8.10 18.73
C PHE A 127 12.76 6.91 17.87
N VAL A 128 13.70 7.14 16.95
CA VAL A 128 14.21 6.09 16.05
C VAL A 128 14.84 4.96 16.86
N TYR A 129 15.66 5.26 17.85
CA TYR A 129 16.25 4.25 18.74
C TYR A 129 15.16 3.47 19.49
N GLY A 130 14.17 4.16 20.04
CA GLY A 130 13.07 3.56 20.80
C GLY A 130 12.26 2.55 19.99
N VAL A 131 11.94 2.86 18.73
CA VAL A 131 11.19 1.94 17.84
C VAL A 131 12.03 0.80 17.28
N ASN A 132 13.35 0.82 17.45
CA ASN A 132 14.24 -0.31 17.14
C ASN A 132 14.58 -1.17 18.35
N THR A 133 14.13 -0.77 19.55
CA THR A 133 14.35 -1.54 20.77
C THR A 133 13.29 -2.63 20.91
N PRO A 134 13.67 -3.90 21.17
CA PRO A 134 12.73 -4.98 21.35
C PRO A 134 11.78 -4.71 22.53
N SER A 135 10.47 -4.71 22.29
CA SER A 135 9.43 -4.42 23.31
C SER A 135 8.44 -5.58 23.51
N ARG A 136 8.14 -6.37 22.48
CA ARG A 136 7.29 -7.56 22.61
C ARG A 136 8.07 -8.70 23.23
N TRP A 137 7.88 -8.95 24.53
CA TRP A 137 8.58 -10.01 25.27
C TRP A 137 10.11 -9.96 25.12
N GLY A 138 10.66 -8.78 24.82
CA GLY A 138 12.09 -8.58 24.60
C GLY A 138 12.66 -9.26 23.35
N THR A 139 11.83 -9.63 22.37
CA THR A 139 12.27 -10.37 21.19
C THR A 139 12.06 -9.63 19.88
N GLN A 140 11.11 -8.68 19.82
CA GLN A 140 10.74 -8.01 18.59
C GLN A 140 10.56 -6.51 18.82
N ALA A 141 11.17 -5.70 17.96
CA ALA A 141 10.90 -4.27 17.90
C ALA A 141 9.54 -4.01 17.25
N PRO A 142 8.87 -2.87 17.54
CA PRO A 142 7.64 -2.49 16.88
C PRO A 142 7.85 -2.37 15.36
N PHE A 143 7.14 -3.18 14.60
CA PHE A 143 7.11 -3.03 13.15
C PHE A 143 6.34 -1.75 12.81
N SER A 144 7.08 -0.67 12.55
CA SER A 144 6.52 0.67 12.46
C SER A 144 6.83 1.34 11.12
N ASN A 145 5.86 2.13 10.64
CA ASN A 145 5.96 2.93 9.44
C ASN A 145 5.60 4.38 9.76
N ILE A 146 6.19 5.30 9.03
CA ILE A 146 5.78 6.71 9.03
C ILE A 146 5.61 7.18 7.58
N THR A 147 4.64 8.06 7.35
CA THR A 147 4.58 8.83 6.12
C THR A 147 5.06 10.24 6.37
N LEU A 148 5.81 10.76 5.42
CA LEU A 148 6.37 12.10 5.42
C LEU A 148 5.82 12.84 4.21
N ASP A 149 5.14 13.93 4.48
CA ASP A 149 4.43 14.69 3.45
C ASP A 149 5.38 15.47 2.56
N TRP A 150 6.52 15.91 3.08
CA TRP A 150 7.53 16.74 2.42
C TRP A 150 7.02 18.15 2.08
N THR A 151 5.84 18.22 1.49
CA THR A 151 5.07 19.45 1.28
C THR A 151 3.82 19.37 2.14
N VAL A 152 3.46 20.44 2.84
CA VAL A 152 2.29 20.45 3.73
C VAL A 152 1.03 20.16 2.90
N PRO A 153 0.23 19.14 3.25
CA PRO A 153 -0.98 18.79 2.51
C PRO A 153 -2.00 19.95 2.52
N LYS A 154 -2.65 20.21 1.40
CA LYS A 154 -3.61 21.31 1.23
C LYS A 154 -4.76 21.31 2.23
N ASP A 155 -5.18 20.12 2.65
CA ASP A 155 -6.27 19.96 3.63
C ASP A 155 -5.81 20.20 5.07
N LEU A 156 -4.51 20.20 5.35
CA LEU A 156 -3.91 20.57 6.64
C LEU A 156 -3.35 21.98 6.66
N GLU A 157 -2.93 22.51 5.51
CA GLU A 157 -2.19 23.76 5.39
C GLU A 157 -2.79 24.93 6.17
N ASN A 158 -4.11 25.10 6.07
CA ASN A 158 -4.84 26.21 6.69
C ASN A 158 -5.48 25.84 8.04
N LEU A 159 -5.28 24.63 8.55
CA LEU A 159 -5.78 24.26 9.85
C LEU A 159 -4.88 24.77 10.98
N PRO A 160 -5.46 25.20 12.11
CA PRO A 160 -4.69 25.52 13.30
C PRO A 160 -3.82 24.34 13.72
N ALA A 161 -2.54 24.58 13.97
CA ALA A 161 -1.64 23.58 14.51
C ALA A 161 -2.04 23.24 15.97
N ILE A 162 -1.75 22.01 16.39
CA ILE A 162 -2.13 21.52 17.74
C ILE A 162 -0.87 21.16 18.51
N VAL A 163 -0.71 21.75 19.70
CA VAL A 163 0.36 21.44 20.65
C VAL A 163 -0.23 21.42 22.06
N GLY A 164 0.12 20.41 22.86
CA GLY A 164 -0.41 20.29 24.22
C GLY A 164 -1.91 20.12 24.28
N GLY A 165 -2.52 19.54 23.24
CA GLY A 165 -3.96 19.38 23.11
C GLY A 165 -4.74 20.66 22.81
N LYS A 166 -4.05 21.76 22.46
CA LYS A 166 -4.62 23.08 22.19
C LYS A 166 -4.29 23.56 20.79
N GLU A 167 -5.21 24.29 20.18
CA GLU A 167 -4.98 24.99 18.93
C GLU A 167 -4.02 26.16 19.14
N MET A 168 -3.06 26.30 18.22
CA MET A 168 -2.09 27.36 18.21
C MET A 168 -2.56 28.54 17.33
N PRO A 169 -2.03 29.77 17.54
CA PRO A 169 -2.38 30.93 16.71
C PRO A 169 -1.74 30.93 15.32
N PHE A 170 -1.21 29.82 14.89
CA PHE A 170 -0.60 29.60 13.58
C PHE A 170 -1.06 28.26 12.99
N THR A 171 -0.92 28.09 11.68
CA THR A 171 -1.36 26.91 10.95
C THR A 171 -0.21 25.92 10.73
N TYR A 172 -0.54 24.70 10.25
CA TYR A 172 0.48 23.75 9.81
C TYR A 172 1.30 24.31 8.63
N GLY A 173 0.68 25.07 7.73
CA GLY A 173 1.38 25.75 6.62
C GLY A 173 2.47 26.73 7.08
N ASP A 174 2.28 27.35 8.23
CA ASP A 174 3.27 28.27 8.84
C ASP A 174 4.50 27.56 9.44
N CYS A 175 4.53 26.23 9.42
CA CYS A 175 5.57 25.41 10.05
C CYS A 175 6.51 24.72 9.02
N LYS A 176 6.56 25.18 7.78
CA LYS A 176 7.37 24.52 6.74
C LYS A 176 8.86 24.46 7.09
N LYS A 177 9.40 25.52 7.67
CA LYS A 177 10.81 25.56 8.13
C LYS A 177 11.09 24.47 9.17
N GLU A 178 10.21 24.32 10.13
CA GLU A 178 10.33 23.37 11.22
C GLU A 178 10.11 21.93 10.70
N MET A 179 9.22 21.74 9.72
CA MET A 179 9.04 20.48 9.00
C MET A 179 10.33 20.05 8.29
N ASP A 180 11.03 20.99 7.66
CA ASP A 180 12.33 20.72 7.03
C ASP A 180 13.40 20.33 8.07
N MET A 181 13.36 20.90 9.27
CA MET A 181 14.26 20.53 10.37
C MET A 181 13.99 19.09 10.85
N VAL A 182 12.73 18.68 10.95
CA VAL A 182 12.35 17.31 11.31
C VAL A 182 12.83 16.33 10.24
N ASN A 183 12.58 16.61 8.97
CA ASN A 183 13.02 15.77 7.85
C ASN A 183 14.54 15.63 7.80
N LYS A 184 15.28 16.75 7.95
CA LYS A 184 16.74 16.73 8.00
C LYS A 184 17.25 15.83 9.12
N ALA A 185 16.73 16.02 10.33
CA ALA A 185 17.12 15.22 11.50
C ALA A 185 16.88 13.72 11.28
N PHE A 186 15.70 13.36 10.78
CA PHE A 186 15.34 11.97 10.52
C PHE A 186 16.27 11.32 9.49
N ILE A 187 16.49 11.99 8.36
CA ILE A 187 17.32 11.44 7.29
C ILE A 187 18.77 11.27 7.72
N GLU A 188 19.34 12.28 8.41
CA GLU A 188 20.71 12.19 8.93
C GLU A 188 20.88 10.98 9.87
N ILE A 189 19.93 10.75 10.78
CA ILE A 189 19.97 9.63 11.71
C ILE A 189 19.91 8.29 10.94
N MET A 190 19.04 8.20 9.92
CA MET A 190 18.92 6.98 9.12
C MET A 190 20.17 6.70 8.26
N ILE A 191 20.88 7.74 7.82
CA ILE A 191 22.16 7.60 7.08
C ILE A 191 23.31 7.21 8.02
N GLU A 192 23.36 7.81 9.20
CA GLU A 192 24.42 7.55 10.21
C GLU A 192 24.33 6.12 10.77
N GLY A 193 23.09 5.64 10.99
CA GLY A 193 22.86 4.36 11.65
C GLY A 193 23.12 4.37 13.16
N ASP A 194 23.27 3.17 13.74
CA ASP A 194 23.58 2.99 15.17
C ASP A 194 25.06 3.26 15.47
N ALA A 195 25.47 3.10 16.74
CA ALA A 195 26.83 3.30 17.19
C ALA A 195 27.89 2.42 16.47
N ASN A 196 27.45 1.36 15.80
CA ASN A 196 28.31 0.46 15.02
C ASN A 196 28.15 0.68 13.49
N GLY A 197 27.39 1.70 13.06
CA GLY A 197 27.14 1.98 11.66
C GLY A 197 26.10 1.06 11.00
N ARG A 198 25.30 0.31 11.78
CA ARG A 198 24.17 -0.45 11.25
C ARG A 198 23.02 0.48 10.97
N GLY A 199 22.41 0.32 9.79
CA GLY A 199 21.18 1.02 9.45
C GLY A 199 20.02 0.60 10.37
N PHE A 200 19.20 1.58 10.80
CA PHE A 200 17.97 1.32 11.52
C PHE A 200 16.94 0.67 10.59
N GLN A 201 16.22 -0.34 11.09
CA GLN A 201 15.17 -1.02 10.33
C GLN A 201 13.85 -0.25 10.38
N TYR A 202 13.59 0.46 11.47
CA TYR A 202 12.34 1.16 11.74
C TYR A 202 12.60 2.63 12.15
N PRO A 203 11.60 3.51 11.98
CA PRO A 203 10.39 3.29 11.20
C PRO A 203 10.70 3.23 9.70
N ILE A 204 9.92 2.47 8.95
CA ILE A 204 10.01 2.46 7.48
C ILE A 204 9.42 3.77 6.96
N PRO A 205 10.18 4.64 6.27
CA PRO A 205 9.69 5.91 5.79
C PRO A 205 9.07 5.80 4.40
N THR A 206 7.93 6.46 4.22
CA THR A 206 7.32 6.69 2.92
C THR A 206 7.24 8.18 2.64
N TYR A 207 7.80 8.63 1.53
CA TYR A 207 7.76 10.02 1.09
C TYR A 207 6.71 10.23 0.01
N SER A 208 5.90 11.28 0.15
CA SER A 208 4.90 11.67 -0.84
C SER A 208 5.56 12.47 -1.96
N ILE A 209 5.48 11.96 -3.19
CA ILE A 209 5.91 12.68 -4.39
C ILE A 209 4.68 13.30 -5.03
N THR A 210 4.48 14.58 -4.76
CA THR A 210 3.34 15.38 -5.24
C THR A 210 3.73 16.22 -6.44
N ARG A 211 2.73 16.82 -7.12
CA ARG A 211 2.97 17.68 -8.29
C ARG A 211 3.78 18.93 -7.96
N ASP A 212 3.71 19.40 -6.71
CA ASP A 212 4.42 20.53 -6.16
C ASP A 212 5.73 20.13 -5.41
N PHE A 213 6.20 18.91 -5.60
CA PHE A 213 7.48 18.46 -5.03
C PHE A 213 8.62 19.29 -5.60
N ASP A 214 9.37 19.95 -4.71
CA ASP A 214 10.54 20.74 -5.09
C ASP A 214 11.73 19.83 -5.43
N TRP A 215 12.09 19.73 -6.71
CA TRP A 215 13.23 18.96 -7.22
C TRP A 215 14.54 19.73 -7.22
N SER A 216 14.59 20.96 -6.69
CA SER A 216 15.80 21.77 -6.65
C SER A 216 16.88 21.16 -5.73
N GLU A 217 18.11 21.64 -5.84
CA GLU A 217 19.27 21.15 -5.08
C GLU A 217 19.28 21.68 -3.63
N THR A 218 18.17 21.51 -2.89
CA THR A 218 18.13 21.83 -1.47
C THR A 218 18.97 20.84 -0.65
N GLU A 219 19.37 21.22 0.55
CA GLU A 219 20.10 20.33 1.45
C GLU A 219 19.30 19.07 1.78
N ASN A 220 18.01 19.23 2.05
CA ASN A 220 17.14 18.11 2.36
C ASN A 220 16.93 17.16 1.17
N ASN A 221 16.82 17.69 -0.05
CA ASN A 221 16.74 16.84 -1.25
C ASN A 221 18.03 16.03 -1.45
N LYS A 222 19.19 16.66 -1.26
CA LYS A 222 20.48 15.94 -1.33
C LYS A 222 20.54 14.81 -0.31
N LEU A 223 20.14 15.05 0.93
CA LEU A 223 20.10 14.04 1.99
C LEU A 223 19.11 12.92 1.68
N LEU A 224 17.89 13.24 1.24
CA LEU A 224 16.87 12.24 0.90
C LEU A 224 17.36 11.29 -0.18
N PHE A 225 17.92 11.84 -1.24
CA PHE A 225 18.37 11.03 -2.37
C PHE A 225 19.73 10.36 -2.12
N GLU A 226 20.56 10.87 -1.20
CA GLU A 226 21.73 10.16 -0.70
C GLU A 226 21.33 8.93 0.12
N MET A 227 20.37 9.04 1.03
CA MET A 227 19.80 7.91 1.75
C MET A 227 19.21 6.87 0.79
N THR A 228 18.52 7.34 -0.25
CA THR A 228 17.96 6.47 -1.30
C THR A 228 19.05 5.75 -2.08
N ALA A 229 20.10 6.47 -2.49
CA ALA A 229 21.21 5.90 -3.27
C ALA A 229 22.00 4.84 -2.49
N LYS A 230 22.24 5.10 -1.20
CA LYS A 230 23.14 4.28 -0.36
C LYS A 230 22.44 3.06 0.22
N TYR A 231 21.28 3.25 0.83
CA TYR A 231 20.57 2.21 1.58
C TYR A 231 19.22 1.80 0.97
N GLY A 232 18.65 2.62 0.10
CA GLY A 232 17.32 2.37 -0.45
C GLY A 232 16.23 2.31 0.64
N THR A 233 16.43 2.98 1.76
CA THR A 233 15.50 2.95 2.90
C THR A 233 14.10 3.45 2.53
N PRO A 234 13.93 4.60 1.82
CA PRO A 234 12.62 5.18 1.59
C PRO A 234 11.81 4.44 0.55
N TYR A 235 10.50 4.47 0.76
CA TYR A 235 9.50 4.25 -0.25
C TYR A 235 8.99 5.59 -0.78
N PHE A 236 8.49 5.59 -2.01
CA PHE A 236 7.91 6.75 -2.66
C PHE A 236 6.47 6.47 -3.07
N SER A 237 5.56 7.31 -2.59
CA SER A 237 4.16 7.35 -3.01
C SER A 237 4.00 8.34 -4.15
N ASN A 238 3.54 7.88 -5.30
CA ASN A 238 3.40 8.69 -6.51
C ASN A 238 2.00 9.31 -6.59
N TYR A 239 1.93 10.63 -6.50
CA TYR A 239 0.72 11.43 -6.69
C TYR A 239 0.76 12.31 -7.95
N ILE A 240 1.84 12.23 -8.76
CA ILE A 240 1.98 13.05 -9.97
C ILE A 240 1.02 12.56 -11.06
N ASN A 241 1.05 11.25 -11.35
CA ASN A 241 0.22 10.61 -12.38
C ASN A 241 -0.90 9.75 -11.78
N SER A 242 -1.33 10.06 -10.57
CA SER A 242 -2.40 9.37 -9.86
C SER A 242 -3.70 10.18 -9.93
N ASP A 243 -4.81 9.49 -9.93
CA ASP A 243 -6.16 10.04 -9.70
C ASP A 243 -6.46 10.27 -8.20
N MET A 244 -5.49 10.00 -7.33
CA MET A 244 -5.58 10.14 -5.88
C MET A 244 -4.76 11.32 -5.39
N GLU A 245 -5.30 12.03 -4.40
CA GLU A 245 -4.60 13.09 -3.69
C GLU A 245 -3.97 12.54 -2.39
N PRO A 246 -2.93 13.19 -1.83
CA PRO A 246 -2.34 12.77 -0.56
C PRO A 246 -3.35 12.64 0.58
N SER A 247 -4.40 13.47 0.56
CA SER A 247 -5.50 13.41 1.52
C SER A 247 -6.35 12.13 1.42
N ASP A 248 -6.34 11.47 0.26
CA ASP A 248 -7.08 10.21 0.04
C ASP A 248 -6.35 8.98 0.61
N VAL A 249 -5.09 9.14 1.00
CA VAL A 249 -4.20 8.04 1.41
C VAL A 249 -3.38 8.46 2.60
N ARG A 250 -3.96 8.44 3.81
CA ARG A 250 -3.23 8.84 5.02
C ARG A 250 -2.76 7.71 5.90
N SER A 251 -3.39 6.57 5.83
CA SER A 251 -2.97 5.40 6.60
C SER A 251 -2.17 4.48 5.73
N MET A 252 -0.88 4.39 5.98
CA MET A 252 -0.01 3.46 5.27
C MET A 252 0.65 2.53 6.26
N CYS A 253 0.17 1.30 6.25
CA CYS A 253 0.77 0.20 6.96
C CYS A 253 1.43 -0.71 5.92
N CYS A 254 2.72 -1.00 6.02
CA CYS A 254 3.42 -2.01 5.22
C CYS A 254 3.03 -2.04 3.73
N ARG A 255 3.04 -0.92 3.00
CA ARG A 255 2.62 -0.80 1.60
C ARG A 255 1.10 -0.75 1.38
N LEU A 256 0.30 -0.72 2.43
CA LEU A 256 -1.13 -0.50 2.32
C LEU A 256 -1.39 0.95 1.94
N ARG A 257 -1.47 1.20 0.65
CA ARG A 257 -2.11 2.40 0.11
C ARG A 257 -3.62 2.14 0.15
N LEU A 258 -4.27 2.56 1.22
CA LEU A 258 -5.71 2.38 1.34
C LEU A 258 -6.42 3.48 0.56
N ASP A 259 -7.24 3.10 -0.40
CA ASP A 259 -8.14 4.02 -1.07
C ASP A 259 -9.27 4.42 -0.11
N LEU A 260 -9.14 5.60 0.48
CA LEU A 260 -10.10 6.14 1.45
C LEU A 260 -11.40 6.66 0.81
N ARG A 261 -11.50 6.65 -0.51
CA ARG A 261 -12.72 7.12 -1.21
C ARG A 261 -13.94 6.31 -0.79
N GLU A 262 -13.79 5.00 -0.57
CA GLU A 262 -14.87 4.15 -0.06
C GLU A 262 -15.20 4.46 1.41
N LEU A 263 -14.20 4.74 2.24
CA LEU A 263 -14.41 5.17 3.62
C LEU A 263 -15.15 6.51 3.72
N ARG A 264 -14.79 7.48 2.88
CA ARG A 264 -15.45 8.79 2.83
C ARG A 264 -16.91 8.69 2.41
N LYS A 265 -17.26 7.76 1.52
CA LYS A 265 -18.65 7.48 1.15
C LYS A 265 -19.47 6.95 2.34
N LYS A 266 -18.90 6.09 3.18
CA LYS A 266 -19.57 5.51 4.35
C LYS A 266 -19.65 6.48 5.54
N SER A 267 -18.61 7.28 5.78
CA SER A 267 -18.49 8.13 6.97
C SER A 267 -19.04 9.56 6.83
N GLY A 268 -19.62 9.91 5.68
CA GLY A 268 -20.17 11.25 5.45
C GLY A 268 -19.14 12.38 5.49
N GLY A 269 -17.85 12.08 5.25
CA GLY A 269 -16.80 13.09 5.19
C GLY A 269 -16.26 13.56 6.55
N PHE A 270 -16.45 12.79 7.61
CA PHE A 270 -15.93 13.15 8.93
C PHE A 270 -14.40 13.34 8.91
N PHE A 271 -13.94 14.49 9.36
CA PHE A 271 -12.52 14.84 9.47
C PHE A 271 -11.79 13.83 10.36
N GLY A 272 -10.69 13.24 9.88
CA GLY A 272 -9.87 12.29 10.64
C GLY A 272 -10.22 10.80 10.46
N SER A 273 -11.33 10.45 9.82
CA SER A 273 -11.71 9.03 9.59
C SER A 273 -10.72 8.28 8.69
N GLY A 274 -9.98 9.00 7.83
CA GLY A 274 -8.97 8.43 6.97
C GLY A 274 -7.62 8.14 7.65
N GLU A 275 -7.38 8.66 8.85
CA GLU A 275 -6.10 8.44 9.57
C GLU A 275 -6.12 7.15 10.41
N SER A 276 -7.30 6.61 10.71
CA SER A 276 -7.49 5.43 11.57
C SER A 276 -8.12 4.29 10.78
N THR A 277 -7.34 3.65 9.94
CA THR A 277 -7.75 2.51 9.12
C THR A 277 -6.62 1.49 9.00
N GLY A 278 -6.92 0.32 8.46
CA GLY A 278 -5.94 -0.76 8.29
C GLY A 278 -6.58 -2.01 7.74
N SER A 279 -6.07 -3.17 8.11
CA SER A 279 -6.61 -4.47 7.72
C SER A 279 -6.86 -5.35 8.94
N VAL A 280 -8.06 -5.93 9.00
CA VAL A 280 -8.42 -6.91 10.04
C VAL A 280 -7.71 -8.24 9.80
N GLY A 281 -7.54 -8.61 8.54
CA GLY A 281 -6.91 -9.86 8.16
C GLY A 281 -6.61 -9.94 6.68
N VAL A 282 -5.67 -10.82 6.34
CA VAL A 282 -5.19 -11.03 4.98
C VAL A 282 -5.26 -12.51 4.62
N VAL A 283 -5.75 -12.79 3.42
CA VAL A 283 -5.72 -14.12 2.81
C VAL A 283 -5.09 -14.02 1.43
N THR A 284 -4.11 -14.86 1.14
CA THR A 284 -3.44 -14.92 -0.16
C THR A 284 -3.87 -16.18 -0.92
N ILE A 285 -4.34 -16.00 -2.16
CA ILE A 285 -4.82 -17.06 -3.04
C ILE A 285 -3.67 -17.65 -3.87
N ASN A 286 -3.63 -18.97 -3.98
CA ASN A 286 -2.70 -19.72 -4.81
C ASN A 286 -3.20 -19.81 -6.26
N LEU A 287 -2.95 -18.76 -7.05
CA LEU A 287 -3.40 -18.72 -8.45
C LEU A 287 -2.74 -19.77 -9.37
N PRO A 288 -1.43 -20.08 -9.24
CA PRO A 288 -0.80 -21.10 -10.08
C PRO A 288 -1.48 -22.46 -10.02
N ARG A 289 -1.91 -22.90 -8.81
CA ARG A 289 -2.65 -24.15 -8.64
C ARG A 289 -3.99 -24.11 -9.37
N ILE A 290 -4.73 -23.01 -9.28
CA ILE A 290 -6.00 -22.83 -9.98
C ILE A 290 -5.79 -22.98 -11.49
N ALA A 291 -4.77 -22.31 -12.04
CA ALA A 291 -4.45 -22.40 -13.46
C ALA A 291 -4.04 -23.83 -13.89
N TYR A 292 -3.21 -24.50 -13.09
CA TYR A 292 -2.76 -25.88 -13.35
C TYR A 292 -3.94 -26.87 -13.42
N LEU A 293 -4.90 -26.72 -12.51
CA LEU A 293 -6.07 -27.62 -12.43
C LEU A 293 -7.15 -27.33 -13.48
N SER A 294 -7.11 -26.18 -14.14
CA SER A 294 -8.12 -25.75 -15.10
C SER A 294 -7.73 -26.11 -16.53
N GLN A 295 -8.71 -26.49 -17.34
CA GLN A 295 -8.53 -26.78 -18.77
C GLN A 295 -8.80 -25.55 -19.63
N THR A 296 -9.72 -24.71 -19.20
CA THR A 296 -10.20 -23.52 -19.92
C THR A 296 -10.22 -22.29 -19.00
N PRO A 297 -10.29 -21.07 -19.57
CA PRO A 297 -10.47 -19.85 -18.77
C PRO A 297 -11.74 -19.89 -17.90
N GLU A 298 -12.84 -20.46 -18.40
CA GLU A 298 -14.11 -20.54 -17.66
C GLU A 298 -13.96 -21.40 -16.40
N GLU A 299 -13.30 -22.57 -16.49
CA GLU A 299 -12.99 -23.40 -15.33
C GLU A 299 -12.06 -22.66 -14.34
N PHE A 300 -11.14 -21.85 -14.85
CA PHE A 300 -10.27 -21.05 -13.99
C PHE A 300 -11.08 -20.05 -13.17
N TYR A 301 -11.99 -19.30 -13.80
CA TYR A 301 -12.83 -18.35 -13.08
C TYR A 301 -13.81 -19.01 -12.11
N GLU A 302 -14.39 -20.15 -12.47
CA GLU A 302 -15.25 -20.92 -11.56
C GLU A 302 -14.49 -21.35 -10.30
N ARG A 303 -13.26 -21.86 -10.45
CA ARG A 303 -12.41 -22.24 -9.32
C ARG A 303 -11.94 -21.02 -8.51
N LEU A 304 -11.60 -19.93 -9.19
CA LEU A 304 -11.20 -18.69 -8.55
C LEU A 304 -12.34 -18.12 -7.71
N ASP A 305 -13.55 -18.07 -8.24
CA ASP A 305 -14.73 -17.60 -7.51
C ASP A 305 -14.99 -18.41 -6.26
N HIS A 306 -14.91 -19.74 -6.36
CA HIS A 306 -15.05 -20.61 -5.19
C HIS A 306 -13.99 -20.32 -4.11
N ILE A 307 -12.72 -20.19 -4.49
CA ILE A 307 -11.63 -19.87 -3.54
C ILE A 307 -11.76 -18.46 -2.97
N MET A 308 -12.24 -17.51 -3.76
CA MET A 308 -12.55 -16.16 -3.27
C MET A 308 -13.68 -16.17 -2.26
N ASP A 309 -14.74 -16.95 -2.47
CA ASP A 309 -15.86 -17.11 -1.52
C ASP A 309 -15.37 -17.70 -0.19
N VAL A 310 -14.52 -18.73 -0.23
CA VAL A 310 -13.88 -19.31 0.96
C VAL A 310 -13.02 -18.27 1.69
N SER A 311 -12.23 -17.50 0.93
CA SER A 311 -11.37 -16.43 1.48
C SER A 311 -12.17 -15.31 2.13
N ALA A 312 -13.23 -14.83 1.47
CA ALA A 312 -14.10 -13.77 1.99
C ALA A 312 -14.84 -14.24 3.27
N ARG A 313 -15.32 -15.47 3.29
CA ARG A 313 -15.97 -16.07 4.46
C ARG A 313 -15.00 -16.21 5.63
N SER A 314 -13.76 -16.61 5.39
CA SER A 314 -12.72 -16.70 6.42
C SER A 314 -12.44 -15.32 7.06
N LEU A 315 -12.38 -14.27 6.26
CA LEU A 315 -12.18 -12.89 6.71
C LEU A 315 -13.38 -12.38 7.49
N LYS A 316 -14.62 -12.71 7.08
CA LYS A 316 -15.84 -12.40 7.85
C LYS A 316 -15.83 -13.09 9.21
N THR A 317 -15.44 -14.37 9.26
CA THR A 317 -15.28 -15.12 10.51
C THR A 317 -14.24 -14.45 11.41
N LYS A 318 -13.05 -14.13 10.86
CA LYS A 318 -12.00 -13.44 11.61
C LYS A 318 -12.49 -12.10 12.18
N ARG A 319 -13.14 -11.27 11.35
CA ARG A 319 -13.70 -9.97 11.78
C ARG A 319 -14.69 -10.15 12.94
N THR A 320 -15.57 -11.12 12.85
CA THR A 320 -16.56 -11.42 13.91
C THR A 320 -15.87 -11.78 15.23
N VAL A 321 -14.83 -12.63 15.17
CA VAL A 321 -14.08 -13.06 16.36
C VAL A 321 -13.35 -11.87 17.00
N VAL A 322 -12.57 -11.12 16.21
CA VAL A 322 -11.78 -10.02 16.78
C VAL A 322 -12.66 -8.87 17.28
N THR A 323 -13.83 -8.65 16.67
CA THR A 323 -14.82 -7.69 17.17
C THR A 323 -15.38 -8.10 18.55
N LYS A 324 -15.75 -9.38 18.71
CA LYS A 324 -16.16 -9.91 20.02
C LYS A 324 -15.08 -9.74 21.09
N LEU A 325 -13.83 -9.97 20.73
CA LEU A 325 -12.69 -9.82 21.65
C LEU A 325 -12.42 -8.35 21.98
N LEU A 326 -12.63 -7.42 21.03
CA LEU A 326 -12.57 -5.98 21.26
C LEU A 326 -13.66 -5.55 22.28
N GLU A 327 -14.89 -6.03 22.08
CA GLU A 327 -16.01 -5.76 22.98
C GLU A 327 -15.78 -6.32 24.38
N ALA A 328 -15.18 -7.50 24.46
CA ALA A 328 -14.78 -8.15 25.71
C ALA A 328 -13.59 -7.46 26.42
N GLY A 329 -12.97 -6.45 25.80
CA GLY A 329 -11.90 -5.66 26.39
C GLY A 329 -10.50 -6.27 26.31
N LEU A 330 -10.27 -7.23 25.39
CA LEU A 330 -8.95 -7.85 25.21
C LEU A 330 -7.97 -6.91 24.49
N TYR A 331 -8.47 -5.89 23.78
CA TYR A 331 -7.67 -4.87 23.11
C TYR A 331 -8.02 -3.48 23.65
N PRO A 332 -7.64 -3.15 24.88
CA PRO A 332 -8.12 -1.94 25.56
C PRO A 332 -7.63 -0.65 24.88
N TYR A 333 -6.42 -0.62 24.35
CA TYR A 333 -5.90 0.56 23.63
C TYR A 333 -6.51 0.68 22.25
N THR A 334 -6.66 -0.42 21.51
CA THR A 334 -7.39 -0.44 20.23
C THR A 334 -8.83 0.06 20.42
N LYS A 335 -9.52 -0.40 21.47
CA LYS A 335 -10.87 0.06 21.80
C LYS A 335 -10.92 1.55 22.09
N ARG A 336 -9.90 2.08 22.78
CA ARG A 336 -9.80 3.51 23.13
C ARG A 336 -9.58 4.39 21.91
N TYR A 337 -8.67 3.99 20.99
CA TYR A 337 -8.24 4.83 19.88
C TYR A 337 -8.97 4.56 18.56
N LEU A 338 -9.51 3.37 18.33
CA LEU A 338 -10.32 3.04 17.16
C LEU A 338 -11.81 2.93 17.45
N GLY A 339 -12.18 2.42 18.62
CA GLY A 339 -13.57 2.14 18.98
C GLY A 339 -14.14 0.89 18.31
N THR A 340 -14.09 0.81 16.98
CA THR A 340 -14.58 -0.30 16.14
C THR A 340 -13.60 -0.67 15.04
N PHE A 341 -13.86 -1.81 14.35
CA PHE A 341 -13.12 -2.20 13.14
C PHE A 341 -13.86 -1.82 11.85
N ASP A 342 -14.89 -0.98 11.89
CA ASP A 342 -15.74 -0.67 10.74
C ASP A 342 -14.98 0.00 9.61
N ASN A 343 -13.92 0.75 9.94
CA ASN A 343 -13.03 1.41 8.99
C ASN A 343 -11.84 0.55 8.55
N HIS A 344 -11.79 -0.72 8.94
CA HIS A 344 -10.71 -1.64 8.57
C HIS A 344 -11.15 -2.57 7.46
N PHE A 345 -10.23 -2.85 6.56
CA PHE A 345 -10.47 -3.71 5.41
C PHE A 345 -10.29 -5.18 5.75
N SER A 346 -11.03 -6.03 5.05
CA SER A 346 -10.76 -7.46 4.87
C SER A 346 -9.99 -7.61 3.56
N THR A 347 -8.76 -8.11 3.62
CA THR A 347 -7.82 -8.06 2.51
C THR A 347 -7.67 -9.40 1.84
N ILE A 348 -7.90 -9.46 0.53
CA ILE A 348 -7.59 -10.61 -0.30
C ILE A 348 -6.39 -10.25 -1.18
N GLY A 349 -5.41 -11.15 -1.22
CA GLY A 349 -4.24 -11.04 -2.07
C GLY A 349 -4.04 -12.28 -2.92
N LEU A 350 -3.01 -12.27 -3.73
CA LEU A 350 -2.69 -13.34 -4.67
C LEU A 350 -1.18 -13.52 -4.81
N ILE A 351 -0.77 -14.70 -5.26
CA ILE A 351 0.60 -14.96 -5.69
C ILE A 351 0.63 -15.64 -7.05
N GLY A 352 1.77 -15.55 -7.72
CA GLY A 352 2.10 -16.39 -8.85
C GLY A 352 1.35 -16.07 -10.14
N MET A 353 0.95 -14.83 -10.38
CA MET A 353 0.32 -14.47 -11.65
C MET A 353 1.21 -14.81 -12.85
N ASN A 354 2.52 -14.69 -12.70
CA ASN A 354 3.47 -15.13 -13.71
C ASN A 354 3.33 -16.63 -14.00
N GLU A 355 3.26 -17.45 -12.96
CA GLU A 355 3.14 -18.91 -13.08
C GLU A 355 1.73 -19.34 -13.49
N VAL A 356 0.72 -18.47 -13.35
CA VAL A 356 -0.61 -18.68 -13.98
C VAL A 356 -0.44 -18.84 -15.48
N GLY A 357 0.27 -17.91 -16.14
CA GLY A 357 0.51 -17.96 -17.58
C GLY A 357 1.24 -19.23 -18.01
N LEU A 358 2.21 -19.68 -17.22
CA LEU A 358 2.98 -20.90 -17.53
C LEU A 358 2.17 -22.19 -17.34
N ASN A 359 1.29 -22.25 -16.35
CA ASN A 359 0.49 -23.44 -16.04
C ASN A 359 -0.85 -23.48 -16.78
N ALA A 360 -1.39 -22.34 -17.19
CA ALA A 360 -2.63 -22.26 -17.95
C ALA A 360 -2.47 -22.91 -19.34
N LYS A 361 -3.29 -23.94 -19.63
CA LYS A 361 -3.19 -24.72 -20.88
C LYS A 361 -3.49 -23.90 -22.14
N TRP A 362 -4.23 -22.83 -22.00
CA TRP A 362 -4.61 -21.92 -23.07
C TRP A 362 -3.61 -20.77 -23.28
N LEU A 363 -2.62 -20.60 -22.40
CA LEU A 363 -1.58 -19.55 -22.51
C LEU A 363 -0.20 -20.14 -22.76
N ARG A 364 0.32 -20.91 -21.82
CA ARG A 364 1.68 -21.51 -21.86
C ARG A 364 2.81 -20.50 -22.04
N GLN A 365 2.61 -19.27 -21.57
CA GLN A 365 3.52 -18.16 -21.67
C GLN A 365 3.57 -17.39 -20.34
N ASP A 366 4.72 -16.90 -19.98
CA ASP A 366 4.88 -16.11 -18.77
C ASP A 366 4.31 -14.68 -18.90
N LEU A 367 4.37 -13.92 -17.82
CA LEU A 367 3.81 -12.56 -17.73
C LEU A 367 4.52 -11.53 -18.64
N THR A 368 5.63 -11.88 -19.27
CA THR A 368 6.32 -11.00 -20.22
C THR A 368 5.62 -10.93 -21.59
N HIS A 369 4.66 -11.84 -21.84
CA HIS A 369 3.91 -11.93 -23.09
C HIS A 369 2.57 -11.17 -23.03
N PRO A 370 2.18 -10.46 -24.09
CA PRO A 370 0.97 -9.63 -24.11
C PRO A 370 -0.33 -10.37 -23.78
N GLU A 371 -0.47 -11.62 -24.24
CA GLU A 371 -1.67 -12.44 -23.98
C GLU A 371 -1.80 -12.77 -22.49
N THR A 372 -0.69 -13.06 -21.82
CA THR A 372 -0.68 -13.33 -20.38
C THR A 372 -0.91 -12.04 -19.58
N GLN A 373 -0.38 -10.91 -20.04
CA GLN A 373 -0.66 -9.60 -19.44
C GLN A 373 -2.15 -9.24 -19.56
N ALA A 374 -2.77 -9.47 -20.72
CA ALA A 374 -4.20 -9.25 -20.91
C ALA A 374 -5.03 -10.14 -19.96
N PHE A 375 -4.70 -11.44 -19.87
CA PHE A 375 -5.36 -12.35 -18.95
C PHE A 375 -5.17 -11.94 -17.48
N ALA A 376 -3.96 -11.54 -17.09
CA ALA A 376 -3.68 -11.04 -15.74
C ALA A 376 -4.52 -9.82 -15.39
N ARG A 377 -4.67 -8.87 -16.32
CA ARG A 377 -5.56 -7.70 -16.17
C ARG A 377 -7.00 -8.11 -15.96
N ASP A 378 -7.49 -9.05 -16.77
CA ASP A 378 -8.86 -9.53 -16.67
C ASP A 378 -9.11 -10.24 -15.34
N VAL A 379 -8.17 -11.05 -14.85
CA VAL A 379 -8.22 -11.72 -13.54
C VAL A 379 -8.27 -10.69 -12.41
N LEU A 380 -7.40 -9.67 -12.43
CA LEU A 380 -7.40 -8.63 -11.40
C LEU A 380 -8.71 -7.83 -11.38
N ASN A 381 -9.27 -7.49 -12.54
CA ASN A 381 -10.56 -6.82 -12.64
C ASN A 381 -11.70 -7.71 -12.14
N HIS A 382 -11.70 -8.99 -12.49
CA HIS A 382 -12.68 -9.95 -12.00
C HIS A 382 -12.62 -10.06 -10.46
N MET A 383 -11.43 -10.17 -9.88
CA MET A 383 -11.28 -10.20 -8.42
C MET A 383 -11.80 -8.90 -7.77
N ARG A 384 -11.58 -7.73 -8.36
CA ARG A 384 -12.11 -6.46 -7.87
C ARG A 384 -13.65 -6.41 -7.89
N GLU A 385 -14.27 -6.93 -8.94
CA GLU A 385 -15.74 -7.04 -9.03
C GLU A 385 -16.28 -7.95 -7.92
N ARG A 386 -15.66 -9.10 -7.70
CA ARG A 386 -16.04 -10.01 -6.61
C ARG A 386 -15.91 -9.37 -5.22
N LEU A 387 -14.88 -8.55 -5.00
CA LEU A 387 -14.74 -7.82 -3.73
C LEU A 387 -15.89 -6.83 -3.50
N SER A 388 -16.42 -6.21 -4.55
CA SER A 388 -17.61 -5.36 -4.45
C SER A 388 -18.84 -6.16 -4.06
N ASP A 389 -19.00 -7.37 -4.59
CA ASP A 389 -20.08 -8.28 -4.21
C ASP A 389 -19.98 -8.66 -2.72
N TYR A 390 -18.77 -8.91 -2.20
CA TYR A 390 -18.57 -9.21 -0.78
C TYR A 390 -18.83 -8.01 0.12
N GLN A 391 -18.50 -6.79 -0.32
CA GLN A 391 -18.85 -5.58 0.41
C GLN A 391 -20.37 -5.41 0.55
N GLU A 392 -21.11 -5.71 -0.51
CA GLU A 392 -22.58 -5.70 -0.49
C GLU A 392 -23.13 -6.82 0.41
N LEU A 393 -22.61 -8.04 0.28
CA LEU A 393 -23.08 -9.22 1.02
C LEU A 393 -22.85 -9.10 2.53
N TYR A 394 -21.66 -8.68 2.94
CA TYR A 394 -21.24 -8.71 4.35
C TYR A 394 -21.34 -7.35 5.05
N GLY A 395 -21.50 -6.26 4.29
CA GLY A 395 -21.51 -4.90 4.84
C GLY A 395 -20.14 -4.39 5.31
N ASP A 396 -19.07 -5.16 5.08
CA ASP A 396 -17.71 -4.85 5.49
C ASP A 396 -16.90 -4.28 4.32
N LEU A 397 -15.76 -3.66 4.61
CA LEU A 397 -14.82 -3.20 3.59
C LEU A 397 -13.93 -4.35 3.12
N TYR A 398 -13.79 -4.51 1.81
CA TYR A 398 -12.89 -5.48 1.17
C TYR A 398 -11.95 -4.76 0.21
N ASN A 399 -10.71 -5.21 0.13
CA ASN A 399 -9.73 -4.70 -0.83
C ASN A 399 -8.83 -5.80 -1.42
N LEU A 400 -8.22 -5.49 -2.56
CA LEU A 400 -7.26 -6.34 -3.27
C LEU A 400 -5.85 -5.82 -3.04
N GLU A 401 -4.95 -6.68 -2.59
CA GLU A 401 -3.57 -6.34 -2.27
C GLU A 401 -2.56 -7.22 -3.02
N ALA A 402 -1.47 -6.61 -3.47
CA ALA A 402 -0.26 -7.35 -3.81
C ALA A 402 0.45 -7.75 -2.51
N THR A 403 -0.04 -8.80 -1.85
CA THR A 403 0.41 -9.19 -0.52
C THR A 403 1.92 -9.45 -0.46
N PRO A 404 2.62 -8.94 0.57
CA PRO A 404 4.03 -9.25 0.80
C PRO A 404 4.17 -10.70 1.30
N ALA A 405 4.26 -11.63 0.37
CA ALA A 405 4.15 -13.05 0.64
C ALA A 405 5.52 -13.73 0.86
N GLU A 406 6.27 -13.31 1.88
CA GLU A 406 7.63 -13.80 2.15
C GLU A 406 7.75 -15.32 2.28
N SER A 407 7.00 -15.89 3.23
CA SER A 407 6.97 -17.33 3.45
C SER A 407 5.92 -18.04 2.58
N THR A 408 4.90 -17.32 2.18
CA THR A 408 3.74 -17.85 1.44
C THR A 408 4.13 -18.37 0.06
N THR A 409 4.96 -17.63 -0.67
CA THR A 409 5.44 -18.02 -2.00
C THR A 409 6.21 -19.34 -1.98
N TYR A 410 7.02 -19.55 -0.95
CA TYR A 410 7.76 -20.80 -0.74
C TYR A 410 6.84 -21.91 -0.23
N ARG A 411 6.02 -21.62 0.78
CA ARG A 411 5.10 -22.62 1.37
C ARG A 411 4.17 -23.22 0.32
N LEU A 412 3.50 -22.37 -0.47
CA LEU A 412 2.52 -22.83 -1.45
C LEU A 412 3.19 -23.56 -2.62
N ALA A 413 4.31 -23.07 -3.12
CA ALA A 413 5.07 -23.76 -4.17
C ALA A 413 5.56 -25.16 -3.71
N LYS A 414 6.04 -25.26 -2.46
CA LYS A 414 6.47 -26.55 -1.87
C LYS A 414 5.33 -27.54 -1.75
N HIS A 415 4.13 -27.10 -1.33
CA HIS A 415 2.94 -27.93 -1.31
C HIS A 415 2.55 -28.41 -2.70
N ASP A 416 2.61 -27.52 -3.69
CA ASP A 416 2.21 -27.82 -5.06
C ASP A 416 3.15 -28.81 -5.73
N VAL A 417 4.45 -28.62 -5.63
CA VAL A 417 5.45 -29.55 -6.21
C VAL A 417 5.35 -30.93 -5.59
N ALA A 418 5.05 -31.02 -4.29
CA ALA A 418 4.85 -32.30 -3.63
C ALA A 418 3.58 -33.04 -4.11
N LYS A 419 2.52 -32.31 -4.46
CA LYS A 419 1.24 -32.86 -4.89
C LYS A 419 1.13 -33.01 -6.41
N TYR A 420 1.75 -32.11 -7.17
CA TYR A 420 1.71 -32.01 -8.61
C TYR A 420 3.15 -31.86 -9.16
N PRO A 421 3.88 -32.97 -9.40
CA PRO A 421 5.29 -32.92 -9.72
C PRO A 421 5.65 -32.16 -11.02
N ASP A 422 4.70 -31.98 -11.92
CA ASP A 422 4.83 -31.28 -13.20
C ASP A 422 4.31 -29.83 -13.18
N ILE A 423 3.89 -29.33 -12.02
CA ILE A 423 3.51 -27.91 -11.88
C ILE A 423 4.75 -27.01 -12.04
N ILE A 424 4.58 -25.93 -12.79
CA ILE A 424 5.67 -24.99 -13.07
C ILE A 424 5.72 -23.94 -11.97
N THR A 425 6.90 -23.80 -11.37
CA THR A 425 7.20 -22.73 -10.39
C THR A 425 8.12 -21.69 -11.00
N ALA A 426 8.45 -20.64 -10.27
CA ALA A 426 9.41 -19.62 -10.73
C ALA A 426 10.85 -20.15 -10.77
N ALA A 427 11.19 -21.11 -9.92
CA ALA A 427 12.50 -21.75 -9.87
C ALA A 427 12.69 -22.73 -11.04
N LYS A 428 13.95 -22.93 -11.43
CA LYS A 428 14.31 -23.96 -12.39
C LYS A 428 14.05 -25.35 -11.82
N PRO A 429 13.80 -26.36 -12.68
CA PRO A 429 13.67 -27.76 -12.22
C PRO A 429 14.89 -28.21 -11.43
N GLY A 430 14.67 -28.69 -10.20
CA GLY A 430 15.71 -29.16 -9.27
C GLY A 430 16.17 -28.11 -8.25
N ASP A 431 15.86 -26.84 -8.45
CA ASP A 431 16.10 -25.78 -7.46
C ASP A 431 14.96 -25.70 -6.43
N THR A 432 15.18 -24.94 -5.36
CA THR A 432 14.15 -24.72 -4.33
C THR A 432 12.93 -24.00 -4.92
N PRO A 433 11.72 -24.60 -4.85
CA PRO A 433 10.56 -24.04 -5.49
C PRO A 433 10.05 -22.78 -4.78
N TYR A 434 9.64 -21.78 -5.55
CA TYR A 434 8.91 -20.61 -5.08
C TYR A 434 8.01 -20.06 -6.19
N TYR A 435 7.01 -19.26 -5.82
CA TYR A 435 6.19 -18.51 -6.75
C TYR A 435 6.58 -17.03 -6.76
N THR A 436 6.38 -16.38 -7.88
CA THR A 436 6.53 -14.93 -8.00
C THR A 436 5.49 -14.22 -7.15
N ASN A 437 5.89 -13.12 -6.50
CA ASN A 437 4.95 -12.32 -5.71
C ASN A 437 3.85 -11.74 -6.60
N SER A 438 2.61 -11.87 -6.17
CA SER A 438 1.42 -11.23 -6.75
C SER A 438 1.41 -11.25 -8.28
N SER A 439 1.33 -10.11 -8.96
CA SER A 439 1.44 -9.95 -10.41
C SER A 439 2.77 -9.33 -10.84
N HIS A 440 3.82 -9.49 -10.04
CA HIS A 440 5.15 -9.03 -10.40
C HIS A 440 5.75 -9.84 -11.55
N LEU A 441 6.67 -9.24 -12.27
CA LEU A 441 7.48 -9.93 -13.27
C LEU A 441 8.41 -10.97 -12.63
N PRO A 442 8.81 -12.00 -13.39
CA PRO A 442 9.89 -12.89 -12.95
C PRO A 442 11.13 -12.06 -12.59
N VAL A 443 11.73 -12.35 -11.46
CA VAL A 443 12.88 -11.58 -10.93
C VAL A 443 14.12 -11.65 -11.85
N GLY A 444 14.19 -12.64 -12.73
CA GLY A 444 15.26 -12.84 -13.73
C GLY A 444 14.92 -12.30 -15.12
N TYR A 445 13.87 -11.49 -15.30
CA TYR A 445 13.40 -11.10 -16.63
C TYR A 445 14.37 -10.16 -17.37
N THR A 446 14.66 -8.99 -16.81
CA THR A 446 15.42 -7.94 -17.51
C THR A 446 16.34 -7.15 -16.60
N GLU A 447 17.39 -6.58 -17.19
CA GLU A 447 18.25 -5.58 -16.53
C GLU A 447 17.79 -4.14 -16.81
N ASP A 448 16.83 -3.95 -17.74
CA ASP A 448 16.25 -2.64 -18.05
C ASP A 448 15.03 -2.37 -17.16
N ILE A 449 15.19 -1.42 -16.23
CA ILE A 449 14.14 -1.02 -15.29
C ILE A 449 12.90 -0.45 -16.00
N PHE A 450 13.07 0.29 -17.10
CA PHE A 450 11.94 0.94 -17.75
C PHE A 450 11.10 -0.04 -18.57
N SER A 451 11.72 -1.07 -19.15
CA SER A 451 10.98 -2.19 -19.76
C SER A 451 10.14 -2.94 -18.73
N ALA A 452 10.69 -3.17 -17.54
CA ALA A 452 9.94 -3.80 -16.45
C ALA A 452 8.78 -2.90 -15.96
N LEU A 453 9.03 -1.61 -15.79
CA LEU A 453 8.03 -0.64 -15.38
C LEU A 453 6.89 -0.51 -16.39
N ALA A 454 7.17 -0.55 -17.68
CA ALA A 454 6.15 -0.46 -18.73
C ALA A 454 5.13 -1.60 -18.65
N ILE A 455 5.57 -2.82 -18.29
CA ILE A 455 4.67 -3.97 -18.09
C ILE A 455 3.92 -3.86 -16.75
N GLN A 456 4.59 -3.44 -15.69
CA GLN A 456 4.02 -3.39 -14.35
C GLN A 456 3.06 -2.22 -14.13
N ASP A 457 3.20 -1.14 -14.90
CA ASP A 457 2.46 0.10 -14.69
C ASP A 457 0.94 -0.10 -14.70
N GLU A 458 0.42 -0.83 -15.67
CA GLU A 458 -1.01 -1.13 -15.77
C GLU A 458 -1.48 -2.09 -14.68
N LEU A 459 -0.75 -3.18 -14.44
CA LEU A 459 -1.15 -4.22 -13.51
C LEU A 459 -1.18 -3.72 -12.07
N GLN A 460 -0.19 -2.92 -11.68
CA GLN A 460 -0.11 -2.42 -10.30
C GLN A 460 -1.15 -1.34 -9.98
N THR A 461 -1.69 -0.64 -10.96
CA THR A 461 -2.79 0.30 -10.75
C THR A 461 -4.14 -0.38 -10.50
N LEU A 462 -4.26 -1.68 -10.76
CA LEU A 462 -5.50 -2.45 -10.56
C LEU A 462 -5.70 -2.91 -9.11
N TYR A 463 -4.68 -2.87 -8.29
CA TYR A 463 -4.85 -3.14 -6.86
C TYR A 463 -5.56 -1.98 -6.16
N THR A 464 -6.50 -2.31 -5.29
CA THR A 464 -7.26 -1.31 -4.49
C THR A 464 -6.62 -1.06 -3.13
N SER A 465 -5.50 -1.73 -2.86
CA SER A 465 -4.70 -1.62 -1.65
C SER A 465 -3.21 -1.65 -1.99
N GLY A 466 -2.38 -2.22 -1.11
CA GLY A 466 -0.94 -2.22 -1.24
C GLY A 466 -0.41 -2.91 -2.49
N THR A 467 0.48 -2.21 -3.17
CA THR A 467 1.35 -2.76 -4.20
C THR A 467 2.67 -2.00 -4.18
N VAL A 468 3.73 -2.59 -4.67
CA VAL A 468 5.04 -1.92 -4.72
C VAL A 468 5.88 -2.44 -5.89
N PHE A 469 6.58 -1.53 -6.56
CA PHE A 469 7.65 -1.89 -7.48
C PHE A 469 8.99 -1.80 -6.78
N HIS A 470 9.73 -2.89 -6.73
CA HIS A 470 11.08 -2.97 -6.20
C HIS A 470 12.11 -2.85 -7.32
N ALA A 471 12.86 -1.76 -7.35
CA ALA A 471 14.01 -1.63 -8.23
C ALA A 471 15.22 -2.29 -7.56
N PHE A 472 15.45 -3.58 -7.80
CA PHE A 472 16.60 -4.31 -7.26
C PHE A 472 17.88 -3.89 -7.98
N LEU A 473 18.80 -3.28 -7.22
CA LEU A 473 20.09 -2.81 -7.70
C LEU A 473 21.22 -3.65 -7.09
N GLY A 474 22.25 -3.92 -7.88
CA GLY A 474 23.40 -4.72 -7.41
C GLY A 474 24.25 -4.00 -6.39
N GLU A 475 24.28 -2.68 -6.45
CA GLU A 475 25.05 -1.82 -5.59
C GLU A 475 24.35 -0.46 -5.40
N LYS A 476 24.93 0.42 -4.61
CA LYS A 476 24.40 1.78 -4.44
C LYS A 476 24.43 2.54 -5.79
N LEU A 477 23.48 3.46 -5.96
CA LEU A 477 23.54 4.42 -7.06
C LEU A 477 24.76 5.33 -6.92
N PRO A 478 25.31 5.84 -8.04
CA PRO A 478 26.55 6.62 -8.03
C PRO A 478 26.53 7.80 -7.06
N ASP A 479 25.44 8.56 -7.06
CA ASP A 479 25.26 9.73 -6.23
C ASP A 479 23.77 10.04 -6.01
N TRP A 480 23.49 11.07 -5.22
CA TRP A 480 22.13 11.54 -4.92
C TRP A 480 21.40 12.05 -6.19
N LYS A 481 22.12 12.63 -7.18
CA LYS A 481 21.51 13.13 -8.42
C LYS A 481 20.98 11.99 -9.28
N ALA A 482 21.72 10.90 -9.35
CA ALA A 482 21.28 9.68 -10.05
C ALA A 482 20.00 9.12 -9.38
N ALA A 483 19.96 9.07 -8.06
CA ALA A 483 18.76 8.65 -7.31
C ALA A 483 17.57 9.59 -7.54
N ALA A 484 17.78 10.91 -7.42
CA ALA A 484 16.74 11.91 -7.66
C ALA A 484 16.18 11.82 -9.08
N THR A 485 17.07 11.69 -10.06
CA THR A 485 16.69 11.57 -11.48
C THR A 485 15.87 10.31 -11.73
N LEU A 486 16.26 9.17 -11.15
CA LEU A 486 15.52 7.91 -11.32
C LEU A 486 14.15 7.97 -10.67
N VAL A 487 14.07 8.44 -9.41
CA VAL A 487 12.81 8.61 -8.68
C VAL A 487 11.87 9.55 -9.44
N ARG A 488 12.37 10.69 -9.91
CA ARG A 488 11.62 11.66 -10.71
C ARG A 488 11.12 11.07 -12.02
N LYS A 489 11.99 10.39 -12.78
CA LYS A 489 11.62 9.76 -14.06
C LYS A 489 10.49 8.73 -13.87
N ILE A 490 10.53 7.94 -12.81
CA ILE A 490 9.48 6.99 -12.50
C ILE A 490 8.18 7.73 -12.18
N ALA A 491 8.22 8.72 -11.28
CA ALA A 491 7.05 9.46 -10.87
C ALA A 491 6.35 10.20 -12.02
N GLU A 492 7.13 10.81 -12.92
CA GLU A 492 6.61 11.62 -14.03
C GLU A 492 6.14 10.80 -15.23
N ASN A 493 6.64 9.57 -15.43
CA ASN A 493 6.37 8.80 -16.64
C ASN A 493 5.46 7.58 -16.42
N PHE A 494 5.23 7.17 -15.17
CA PHE A 494 4.43 5.98 -14.85
C PHE A 494 3.31 6.32 -13.86
N LYS A 495 2.20 5.58 -13.95
CA LYS A 495 1.06 5.67 -13.04
C LYS A 495 1.26 4.83 -11.77
N LEU A 496 2.31 4.07 -11.73
CA LEU A 496 2.72 3.19 -10.63
C LEU A 496 2.57 3.92 -9.29
N PRO A 497 1.75 3.41 -8.35
CA PRO A 497 1.40 4.18 -7.15
C PRO A 497 2.49 4.20 -6.09
N TYR A 498 3.37 3.19 -6.06
CA TYR A 498 4.29 2.99 -4.95
C TYR A 498 5.53 2.22 -5.39
N TYR A 499 6.71 2.73 -5.10
CA TYR A 499 7.96 2.14 -5.52
C TYR A 499 9.12 2.47 -4.59
N THR A 500 10.21 1.70 -4.71
CA THR A 500 11.43 1.90 -3.93
C THR A 500 12.67 1.45 -4.70
N MET A 501 13.78 2.12 -4.45
CA MET A 501 15.10 1.68 -4.89
C MET A 501 15.63 0.67 -3.86
N SER A 502 16.18 -0.43 -4.32
CA SER A 502 16.60 -1.53 -3.45
C SER A 502 18.04 -1.97 -3.77
N PRO A 503 19.06 -1.14 -3.42
CA PRO A 503 20.46 -1.52 -3.54
C PRO A 503 20.78 -2.69 -2.60
N THR A 504 21.74 -3.52 -2.99
CA THR A 504 22.34 -4.53 -2.12
C THR A 504 23.59 -3.93 -1.48
N TYR A 505 23.78 -4.17 -0.19
CA TYR A 505 24.97 -3.77 0.55
C TYR A 505 25.32 -4.79 1.61
N SER A 506 26.54 -4.70 2.13
CA SER A 506 27.03 -5.61 3.17
C SER A 506 27.53 -4.83 4.38
N ILE A 507 27.47 -5.45 5.55
CA ILE A 507 27.98 -4.89 6.82
C ILE A 507 29.03 -5.81 7.41
N CYS A 508 30.25 -5.31 7.53
CA CYS A 508 31.31 -5.97 8.27
C CYS A 508 31.29 -5.52 9.73
N PRO A 509 31.42 -6.41 10.72
CA PRO A 509 31.46 -6.04 12.14
C PRO A 509 32.58 -5.04 12.50
N GLU A 510 33.69 -5.05 11.74
CA GLU A 510 34.86 -4.19 11.99
C GLU A 510 34.94 -2.97 11.07
N HIS A 511 34.53 -3.11 9.80
CA HIS A 511 34.68 -2.07 8.78
C HIS A 511 33.37 -1.37 8.41
N GLY A 512 32.23 -1.80 8.99
CA GLY A 512 30.93 -1.21 8.72
C GLY A 512 30.43 -1.49 7.31
N TYR A 513 29.89 -0.45 6.65
CA TYR A 513 29.23 -0.53 5.36
C TYR A 513 30.18 -0.86 4.19
N ILE A 514 29.78 -1.81 3.37
CA ILE A 514 30.45 -2.22 2.13
C ILE A 514 29.40 -2.20 1.00
N THR A 515 29.73 -1.55 -0.13
CA THR A 515 28.87 -1.50 -1.30
C THR A 515 28.76 -2.87 -1.97
N GLY A 516 27.56 -3.30 -2.34
CA GLY A 516 27.32 -4.55 -3.06
C GLY A 516 27.28 -5.80 -2.17
N GLU A 517 27.28 -6.96 -2.82
CA GLU A 517 27.18 -8.27 -2.19
C GLU A 517 28.55 -8.83 -1.79
N HIS A 518 28.81 -8.87 -0.50
CA HIS A 518 30.04 -9.42 0.07
C HIS A 518 29.75 -10.27 1.31
N PHE A 519 29.71 -11.59 1.17
CA PHE A 519 29.57 -12.50 2.31
C PHE A 519 30.85 -12.57 3.15
N THR A 520 31.95 -12.14 2.58
CA THR A 520 33.25 -12.01 3.28
C THR A 520 33.77 -10.61 3.04
N CYS A 521 34.21 -9.96 4.12
CA CYS A 521 34.77 -8.60 4.02
C CYS A 521 36.05 -8.59 3.18
N PRO A 522 36.14 -7.78 2.13
CA PRO A 522 37.33 -7.71 1.27
C PRO A 522 38.56 -7.15 1.99
N THR A 523 38.37 -6.44 3.12
CA THR A 523 39.46 -5.82 3.89
C THR A 523 40.04 -6.74 4.95
N CYS A 524 39.21 -7.44 5.73
CA CYS A 524 39.69 -8.24 6.87
C CYS A 524 39.41 -9.75 6.74
N GLY A 525 38.70 -10.20 5.69
CA GLY A 525 38.37 -11.60 5.47
C GLY A 525 37.33 -12.20 6.43
N LYS A 526 36.75 -11.39 7.34
CA LYS A 526 35.69 -11.85 8.25
C LYS A 526 34.34 -11.92 7.54
N ASN A 527 33.43 -12.73 8.09
CA ASN A 527 32.07 -12.82 7.59
C ASN A 527 31.37 -11.46 7.69
N ALA A 528 30.70 -11.08 6.63
CA ALA A 528 29.87 -9.90 6.55
C ALA A 528 28.39 -10.29 6.33
N GLU A 529 27.48 -9.47 6.85
CA GLU A 529 26.04 -9.63 6.66
C GLU A 529 25.65 -8.96 5.35
N VAL A 530 25.10 -9.71 4.41
CA VAL A 530 24.58 -9.17 3.13
C VAL A 530 23.13 -8.76 3.31
N TYR A 531 22.84 -7.47 3.09
CA TYR A 531 21.51 -6.91 3.21
C TYR A 531 20.88 -6.70 1.84
N SER A 532 19.70 -7.24 1.66
CA SER A 532 18.83 -6.96 0.53
C SER A 532 17.38 -6.89 1.01
N ARG A 533 16.51 -6.28 0.20
CA ARG A 533 15.09 -6.18 0.52
C ARG A 533 14.41 -7.52 0.23
N ILE A 534 13.87 -8.14 1.27
CA ILE A 534 13.19 -9.44 1.11
C ILE A 534 11.86 -9.26 0.37
N THR A 535 10.95 -8.48 0.92
CA THR A 535 9.72 -8.01 0.29
C THR A 535 9.33 -6.61 0.74
N GLY A 536 9.41 -6.28 2.01
CA GLY A 536 8.98 -5.01 2.58
C GLY A 536 10.06 -4.26 3.33
N TYR A 537 11.08 -4.96 3.75
CA TYR A 537 12.14 -4.42 4.60
C TYR A 537 13.46 -5.12 4.30
N TYR A 538 14.54 -4.49 4.70
CA TYR A 538 15.88 -5.06 4.60
C TYR A 538 16.12 -6.09 5.69
N ARG A 539 16.72 -7.20 5.33
CA ARG A 539 17.13 -8.26 6.25
C ARG A 539 18.38 -8.95 5.71
N PRO A 540 19.29 -9.41 6.57
CA PRO A 540 20.42 -10.23 6.12
C PRO A 540 19.92 -11.44 5.31
N VAL A 541 20.46 -11.60 4.10
CA VAL A 541 20.07 -12.69 3.17
C VAL A 541 20.29 -14.06 3.82
N GLN A 542 21.30 -14.17 4.68
CA GLN A 542 21.62 -15.39 5.42
C GLN A 542 20.47 -15.86 6.36
N ASN A 543 19.52 -14.97 6.66
CA ASN A 543 18.39 -15.25 7.56
C ASN A 543 17.06 -15.44 6.79
N TRP A 544 17.10 -15.57 5.46
CA TRP A 544 15.93 -15.78 4.65
C TRP A 544 15.52 -17.26 4.62
N ASN A 545 14.26 -17.55 4.30
CA ASN A 545 13.84 -18.91 4.02
C ASN A 545 14.41 -19.39 2.66
N ASP A 546 14.43 -20.71 2.45
CA ASP A 546 15.07 -21.33 1.29
C ASP A 546 14.51 -20.81 -0.04
N GLY A 547 13.19 -20.62 -0.15
CA GLY A 547 12.53 -20.11 -1.36
C GLY A 547 12.93 -18.67 -1.67
N LYS A 548 13.01 -17.81 -0.64
CA LYS A 548 13.47 -16.42 -0.82
C LYS A 548 14.97 -16.33 -1.09
N THR A 549 15.75 -17.24 -0.55
CA THR A 549 17.17 -17.37 -0.87
C THR A 549 17.36 -17.78 -2.32
N GLN A 550 16.52 -18.70 -2.85
CA GLN A 550 16.53 -19.06 -4.26
C GLN A 550 16.12 -17.88 -5.15
N GLU A 551 15.04 -17.19 -4.80
CA GLU A 551 14.61 -15.97 -5.51
C GLU A 551 15.73 -14.93 -5.59
N PHE A 552 16.48 -14.73 -4.49
CA PHE A 552 17.62 -13.80 -4.46
C PHE A 552 18.71 -14.18 -5.47
N LYS A 553 19.02 -15.48 -5.58
CA LYS A 553 20.00 -15.99 -6.56
C LYS A 553 19.52 -15.82 -8.00
N ASP A 554 18.21 -15.90 -8.23
CA ASP A 554 17.62 -15.79 -9.56
C ASP A 554 17.40 -14.33 -10.01
N ARG A 555 17.57 -13.34 -9.09
CA ARG A 555 17.37 -11.92 -9.40
C ARG A 555 18.35 -11.43 -10.45
N LYS A 556 17.83 -10.85 -11.53
CA LYS A 556 18.54 -9.93 -12.38
C LYS A 556 18.46 -8.53 -11.79
N LEU A 557 19.62 -7.90 -11.65
CA LEU A 557 19.71 -6.57 -11.07
C LEU A 557 19.58 -5.53 -12.18
N TYR A 558 18.85 -4.46 -11.92
CA TYR A 558 18.66 -3.41 -12.92
C TYR A 558 19.93 -2.60 -13.14
N ASP A 559 20.31 -2.44 -14.40
CA ASP A 559 21.37 -1.55 -14.85
C ASP A 559 20.79 -0.19 -15.24
N VAL A 560 20.78 0.72 -14.27
CA VAL A 560 20.17 2.06 -14.43
C VAL A 560 20.93 2.90 -15.46
N ALA A 561 22.23 2.70 -15.61
CA ALA A 561 23.06 3.48 -16.52
C ALA A 561 22.72 3.20 -18.00
N HIS A 562 22.34 1.96 -18.31
CA HIS A 562 21.99 1.52 -19.65
C HIS A 562 20.50 1.45 -19.92
N SER A 563 19.66 1.67 -18.90
CA SER A 563 18.21 1.67 -19.04
C SER A 563 17.71 2.93 -19.76
N LYS A 564 16.78 2.75 -20.71
CA LYS A 564 16.25 3.84 -21.54
C LYS A 564 14.71 3.84 -21.53
N ILE A 565 14.12 5.02 -21.42
CA ILE A 565 12.68 5.19 -21.62
C ILE A 565 12.43 5.25 -23.12
N GLU A 566 11.67 4.29 -23.64
CA GLU A 566 11.19 4.29 -25.02
C GLU A 566 9.87 5.07 -25.11
N GLY A 567 9.80 6.04 -26.02
CA GLY A 567 8.58 6.83 -26.29
C GLY A 567 8.66 8.30 -25.84
N LYS A 568 7.60 9.08 -26.13
CA LYS A 568 7.48 10.48 -25.69
C LYS A 568 7.35 10.53 -24.16
N ARG A 569 8.27 11.23 -23.52
CA ARG A 569 8.24 11.51 -22.08
C ARG A 569 7.03 12.39 -21.74
N LEU A 570 6.36 12.13 -20.60
CA LEU A 570 5.35 13.05 -20.07
C LEU A 570 5.96 14.42 -19.75
N CYS A 571 7.22 14.46 -19.32
CA CYS A 571 7.99 15.68 -19.08
C CYS A 571 8.39 16.47 -20.34
N ASP A 572 8.37 15.84 -21.53
CA ASP A 572 8.64 16.50 -22.82
C ASP A 572 7.35 17.03 -23.48
N ARG A 573 6.19 16.82 -22.84
CA ARG A 573 4.99 17.56 -23.18
C ARG A 573 5.22 18.98 -22.67
N GLU A 574 5.39 19.95 -23.60
CA GLU A 574 5.23 21.35 -23.30
C GLU A 574 4.08 21.49 -22.31
N GLU A 575 4.23 22.37 -21.31
CA GLU A 575 3.18 22.72 -20.38
C GLU A 575 1.89 22.93 -21.17
N MET A 576 1.19 21.86 -21.44
CA MET A 576 -0.22 21.98 -21.77
C MET A 576 -0.86 22.55 -20.53
N PRO A 577 -1.51 23.71 -20.64
CA PRO A 577 -2.30 24.21 -19.54
C PRO A 577 -3.09 23.03 -19.00
N VAL A 578 -3.24 22.94 -17.69
CA VAL A 578 -4.13 22.02 -17.02
C VAL A 578 -5.49 22.19 -17.70
N GLN A 579 -5.65 21.49 -18.81
CA GLN A 579 -6.94 21.03 -19.20
C GLN A 579 -7.17 19.89 -18.20
N GLU A 580 -7.87 20.19 -17.08
CA GLU A 580 -8.90 19.28 -16.67
C GLU A 580 -9.29 18.55 -17.94
N ALA A 581 -9.35 17.22 -17.92
CA ALA A 581 -9.97 16.49 -19.01
C ALA A 581 -11.46 16.94 -19.05
N GLN A 582 -11.66 18.12 -19.49
CA GLN A 582 -12.79 18.54 -20.26
C GLN A 582 -12.61 17.74 -21.57
N VAL A 583 -13.08 16.48 -21.56
CA VAL A 583 -13.89 16.06 -22.68
C VAL A 583 -14.69 17.30 -22.96
N SER A 584 -14.46 17.94 -24.09
CA SER A 584 -15.09 19.21 -24.38
C SER A 584 -16.58 18.97 -24.31
N VAL A 585 -17.18 19.26 -23.13
CA VAL A 585 -18.62 19.17 -22.87
C VAL A 585 -19.36 19.97 -23.95
N ALA A 586 -18.68 20.96 -24.54
CA ALA A 586 -19.14 21.73 -25.67
C ALA A 586 -19.21 20.93 -27.00
N SER A 587 -18.37 19.92 -27.25
CA SER A 587 -18.48 19.11 -28.47
C SER A 587 -19.61 18.07 -28.41
N VAL A 588 -19.94 17.61 -27.18
CA VAL A 588 -21.06 16.68 -26.94
C VAL A 588 -22.40 17.42 -26.88
N ALA A 589 -22.40 18.68 -26.50
CA ALA A 589 -23.60 19.48 -26.34
C ALA A 589 -24.08 20.11 -27.66
N GLY A 590 -23.27 20.12 -28.74
CA GLY A 590 -23.58 20.83 -29.98
C GLY A 590 -24.55 20.12 -30.92
N ASP A 591 -24.69 18.80 -30.87
CA ASP A 591 -25.62 18.01 -31.70
C ASP A 591 -26.76 17.46 -30.83
N GLU A 592 -27.98 17.36 -31.40
CA GLU A 592 -29.10 16.72 -30.69
C GLU A 592 -28.81 15.21 -30.53
N PRO A 593 -28.71 14.69 -29.31
CA PRO A 593 -28.49 13.25 -29.08
C PRO A 593 -29.77 12.46 -29.43
N GLU A 594 -29.55 11.27 -29.96
CA GLU A 594 -30.62 10.32 -30.26
C GLU A 594 -31.24 9.72 -29.01
N ALA A 595 -30.40 9.52 -27.96
CA ALA A 595 -30.83 9.05 -26.66
C ALA A 595 -29.84 9.47 -25.56
N LEU A 596 -30.39 9.78 -24.38
CA LEU A 596 -29.61 10.04 -23.15
C LEU A 596 -30.07 9.08 -22.05
N TYR A 597 -29.12 8.32 -21.52
CA TYR A 597 -29.34 7.40 -20.40
C TYR A 597 -28.54 7.85 -19.17
N LEU A 598 -29.21 8.19 -18.08
CA LEU A 598 -28.54 8.47 -16.81
C LEU A 598 -28.52 7.21 -15.96
N PHE A 599 -27.36 6.56 -15.87
CA PHE A 599 -27.14 5.40 -15.03
C PHE A 599 -26.94 5.82 -13.58
N THR A 600 -27.77 5.26 -12.70
CA THR A 600 -27.82 5.57 -11.28
C THR A 600 -27.85 4.28 -10.44
N THR A 601 -27.53 4.39 -9.16
CA THR A 601 -27.76 3.33 -8.18
C THR A 601 -28.51 3.89 -6.97
N ALA A 602 -29.26 3.06 -6.27
CA ALA A 602 -30.05 3.47 -5.11
C ALA A 602 -29.19 4.07 -3.98
N THR A 603 -27.92 3.68 -3.90
CA THR A 603 -26.98 4.10 -2.85
C THR A 603 -26.06 5.25 -3.27
N CYS A 604 -26.15 5.74 -4.50
CA CYS A 604 -25.29 6.78 -5.04
C CYS A 604 -25.68 8.18 -4.52
N PRO A 605 -24.88 8.82 -3.67
CA PRO A 605 -25.20 10.15 -3.10
C PRO A 605 -25.12 11.28 -4.14
N ASN A 606 -24.38 11.07 -5.22
CA ASN A 606 -24.19 12.06 -6.29
C ASN A 606 -25.24 11.94 -7.41
N CYS A 607 -26.01 10.85 -7.43
CA CYS A 607 -27.04 10.64 -8.43
C CYS A 607 -28.20 11.65 -8.34
N PRO A 608 -28.68 12.07 -7.15
CA PRO A 608 -29.66 13.15 -7.02
C PRO A 608 -29.15 14.49 -7.57
N ILE A 609 -27.86 14.81 -7.36
CA ILE A 609 -27.23 16.04 -7.84
C ILE A 609 -27.20 16.07 -9.38
N ALA A 610 -26.85 14.94 -9.99
CA ALA A 610 -26.84 14.80 -11.44
C ALA A 610 -28.25 14.93 -12.05
N LYS A 611 -29.24 14.31 -11.39
CA LYS A 611 -30.67 14.43 -11.81
C LYS A 611 -31.13 15.88 -11.72
N GLU A 612 -30.92 16.52 -10.59
CA GLU A 612 -31.31 17.93 -10.37
C GLU A 612 -30.69 18.89 -11.41
N ALA A 613 -29.42 18.65 -11.77
CA ALA A 613 -28.73 19.46 -12.77
C ALA A 613 -29.36 19.31 -14.18
N LEU A 614 -29.66 18.08 -14.60
CA LEU A 614 -30.30 17.79 -15.88
C LEU A 614 -31.76 18.31 -15.92
N ASP A 615 -32.52 18.12 -14.85
CA ASP A 615 -33.90 18.58 -14.72
C ASP A 615 -33.97 20.11 -14.77
N LYS A 616 -33.08 20.83 -14.06
CA LYS A 616 -33.00 22.30 -14.13
C LYS A 616 -32.63 22.83 -15.49
N ALA A 617 -31.85 22.12 -16.25
CA ALA A 617 -31.44 22.46 -17.60
C ALA A 617 -32.49 22.07 -18.67
N GLY A 618 -33.57 21.40 -18.27
CA GLY A 618 -34.62 20.92 -19.20
C GLY A 618 -34.16 19.79 -20.12
N VAL A 619 -33.08 19.09 -19.77
CA VAL A 619 -32.51 17.98 -20.55
C VAL A 619 -33.35 16.73 -20.31
N LEU A 620 -33.92 16.16 -21.35
CA LEU A 620 -34.69 14.91 -21.28
C LEU A 620 -33.74 13.73 -21.30
N TYR A 621 -33.84 12.84 -20.32
CA TYR A 621 -33.03 11.63 -20.19
C TYR A 621 -33.87 10.47 -19.64
N GLU A 622 -33.43 9.25 -19.91
CA GLU A 622 -33.97 8.05 -19.29
C GLU A 622 -33.09 7.65 -18.07
N ALA A 623 -33.70 7.57 -16.89
CA ALA A 623 -32.99 7.14 -15.68
C ALA A 623 -32.94 5.60 -15.64
N VAL A 624 -31.73 5.04 -15.62
CA VAL A 624 -31.46 3.61 -15.61
C VAL A 624 -30.86 3.23 -14.26
N ASP A 625 -31.55 2.41 -13.47
CA ASP A 625 -30.96 1.80 -12.28
C ASP A 625 -30.07 0.64 -12.68
N VAL A 626 -28.76 0.73 -12.35
CA VAL A 626 -27.75 -0.26 -12.70
C VAL A 626 -28.04 -1.61 -12.06
N SER A 627 -28.61 -1.64 -10.85
CA SER A 627 -28.89 -2.88 -10.12
C SER A 627 -29.93 -3.77 -10.83
N SER A 628 -30.91 -3.13 -11.49
CA SER A 628 -31.95 -3.79 -12.25
C SER A 628 -31.65 -3.91 -13.76
N ASN A 629 -30.63 -3.22 -14.28
CA ASN A 629 -30.32 -3.16 -15.72
C ASN A 629 -28.82 -3.43 -15.99
N LYS A 630 -28.29 -4.50 -15.38
CA LYS A 630 -26.87 -4.88 -15.49
C LYS A 630 -26.38 -5.08 -16.92
N ASP A 631 -27.20 -5.66 -17.79
CA ASP A 631 -26.84 -5.92 -19.19
C ASP A 631 -26.72 -4.62 -20.00
N LEU A 632 -27.61 -3.66 -19.76
CA LEU A 632 -27.54 -2.36 -20.41
C LEU A 632 -26.31 -1.56 -19.91
N ALA A 633 -26.00 -1.64 -18.63
CA ALA A 633 -24.79 -1.02 -18.07
C ALA A 633 -23.52 -1.64 -18.68
N ARG A 634 -23.49 -2.96 -18.90
CA ARG A 634 -22.38 -3.65 -19.59
C ARG A 634 -22.28 -3.25 -21.05
N GLN A 635 -23.41 -3.20 -21.76
CA GLN A 635 -23.47 -2.79 -23.17
C GLN A 635 -22.85 -1.42 -23.36
N TYR A 636 -23.17 -0.47 -22.50
CA TYR A 636 -22.63 0.90 -22.55
C TYR A 636 -21.31 1.07 -21.76
N LYS A 637 -20.72 0.00 -21.23
CA LYS A 637 -19.47 0.02 -20.45
C LYS A 637 -19.50 1.06 -19.32
N VAL A 638 -20.62 1.11 -18.58
CA VAL A 638 -20.79 1.99 -17.44
C VAL A 638 -20.08 1.39 -16.24
N LEU A 639 -19.05 2.07 -15.72
CA LEU A 639 -18.19 1.59 -14.65
C LEU A 639 -18.51 2.21 -13.29
N GLN A 640 -19.29 3.29 -13.26
CA GLN A 640 -19.67 4.00 -12.01
C GLN A 640 -20.95 4.82 -12.19
N ALA A 641 -21.59 5.18 -11.07
CA ALA A 641 -22.77 6.05 -11.05
C ALA A 641 -22.46 7.35 -10.28
N PRO A 642 -22.99 8.52 -10.72
CA PRO A 642 -23.76 8.71 -11.93
C PRO A 642 -22.91 8.73 -13.20
N THR A 643 -23.41 8.12 -14.26
CA THR A 643 -22.85 8.25 -15.62
C THR A 643 -23.99 8.59 -16.58
N LEU A 644 -23.86 9.69 -17.32
CA LEU A 644 -24.74 10.02 -18.42
C LEU A 644 -24.13 9.47 -19.71
N VAL A 645 -24.85 8.58 -20.38
CA VAL A 645 -24.51 8.05 -21.68
C VAL A 645 -25.26 8.88 -22.73
N VAL A 646 -24.50 9.49 -23.64
CA VAL A 646 -24.98 10.30 -24.76
C VAL A 646 -24.77 9.51 -26.04
N ARG A 647 -25.84 9.23 -26.76
CA ARG A 647 -25.81 8.44 -28.01
C ARG A 647 -26.13 9.28 -29.22
N HIS A 648 -25.27 9.25 -30.24
CA HIS A 648 -25.42 9.83 -31.54
C HIS A 648 -25.22 8.72 -32.61
N GLY A 649 -26.31 8.08 -33.04
CA GLY A 649 -26.21 6.91 -33.93
C GLY A 649 -25.40 5.77 -33.30
N ASP A 650 -24.32 5.38 -33.98
CA ASP A 650 -23.40 4.35 -33.51
C ASP A 650 -22.31 4.89 -32.53
N GLN A 651 -22.23 6.20 -32.38
CA GLN A 651 -21.27 6.81 -31.42
C GLN A 651 -21.91 6.91 -30.04
N VAL A 652 -21.12 6.50 -29.03
CA VAL A 652 -21.52 6.52 -27.63
C VAL A 652 -20.47 7.26 -26.82
N GLU A 653 -20.88 8.36 -26.21
CA GLU A 653 -20.04 9.10 -25.26
C GLU A 653 -20.56 8.97 -23.84
N ARG A 654 -19.68 9.10 -22.90
CA ARG A 654 -19.98 8.94 -21.46
C ARG A 654 -19.50 10.15 -20.68
N VAL A 655 -20.45 10.83 -20.05
CA VAL A 655 -20.17 11.92 -19.11
C VAL A 655 -20.27 11.37 -17.70
N VAL A 656 -19.16 11.26 -17.04
CA VAL A 656 -19.01 10.56 -15.76
C VAL A 656 -18.88 11.59 -14.64
N ASN A 657 -19.48 11.32 -13.48
CA ASN A 657 -19.57 12.16 -12.28
C ASN A 657 -20.60 13.30 -12.36
N ALA A 658 -21.15 13.64 -11.18
CA ALA A 658 -22.18 14.68 -11.08
C ALA A 658 -21.69 16.06 -11.53
N SER A 659 -20.44 16.43 -11.27
CA SER A 659 -19.85 17.70 -11.72
C SER A 659 -19.74 17.82 -13.23
N ASN A 660 -19.33 16.76 -13.93
CA ASN A 660 -19.26 16.75 -15.40
C ASN A 660 -20.66 16.72 -16.02
N ILE A 661 -21.60 15.96 -15.42
CA ILE A 661 -23.01 15.94 -15.86
C ILE A 661 -23.65 17.30 -15.66
N LYS A 662 -23.34 18.01 -14.58
CA LYS A 662 -23.78 19.40 -14.36
C LYS A 662 -23.21 20.34 -15.41
N ALA A 663 -21.93 20.27 -15.74
CA ALA A 663 -21.30 21.06 -16.78
C ALA A 663 -21.92 20.77 -18.18
N TYR A 664 -22.23 19.49 -18.48
CA TYR A 664 -22.99 19.10 -19.68
C TYR A 664 -24.36 19.72 -19.70
N ALA A 665 -25.11 19.68 -18.60
CA ALA A 665 -26.45 20.26 -18.50
C ALA A 665 -26.43 21.78 -18.70
N GLU A 666 -25.46 22.48 -18.08
CA GLU A 666 -25.26 23.93 -18.23
C GLU A 666 -24.91 24.31 -19.69
N ALA A 667 -24.04 23.54 -20.34
CA ALA A 667 -23.70 23.75 -21.75
C ALA A 667 -24.89 23.54 -22.67
N ARG A 668 -25.76 22.54 -22.42
CA ARG A 668 -27.01 22.30 -23.17
C ARG A 668 -28.05 23.41 -22.94
N ALA A 669 -28.15 23.94 -21.75
CA ALA A 669 -29.07 25.04 -21.43
C ALA A 669 -28.67 26.39 -22.09
N ALA A 670 -27.39 26.51 -22.50
CA ALA A 670 -26.86 27.71 -23.15
C ALA A 670 -27.05 27.70 -24.70
N ILE A 671 -27.46 26.57 -25.28
CA ILE A 671 -27.78 26.39 -26.71
C ILE A 671 -29.28 26.59 -26.92
#